data_723cafb8d9e3dac8676bdbf6d1675d1e
#
_entry.id   723cafb8d9e3dac8676bdbf6d1675d1e
#
_cell.length_a   1.000
_cell.length_b   1.000
_cell.length_c   1.000
_cell.angle_alpha   90.00
_cell.angle_beta   90.00
_cell.angle_gamma   90.00
#
_symmetry.space_group_name_H-M   'P 1'
#
loop_
_entity.id
_entity.type
_entity.pdbx_description
1 polymer ?
#
loop_
_entity_poly.entity_id
_entity_poly.type
_entity_poly.pdbx_seq_one_letter_code
_entity_poly.pdbx_strand_id
1 'polypeptide(L)'
;MHPGALGYALAILGVIASIFTIVAYGFALHLPHSRRALTFGRIGYGVTAAGVLGTFLTLGFIVFTRDYHYTYAVEHTSNALENWFRFAATWAGQEGSFLLWAAWTAVIGVLVLAKAGKYEARVMPFFVSILTFLCLIIWKQSPFHLLAPPSAADLAANPDWHFPPLDGQGLNASLQNYWMTIHPPTIFFGFASLAVPFVYALAALIWKDYKGWTSRVMPYALMSSAMLGLGLFMGGYWAYETLGWHGFWAWDPVENASFFPWLAVTALMHGLVVQKSRGGMARTNTFLGLLAFWLFLVGTYLTRSGALSGNDANGQMLSVHAFDNIGKNGLFFMTAMLLGYGILGLGMWLIRLRSMPTRPTTGETLVSRDFAFFMAILLMMVACVVVTLGTTRPLFQSWMHHSPSSPEPSFYNRMLLPITLAAAFLMAGAPWLAWRKTDPDKFLRKLLVPWLVMLAFGFFMIVWVQGAERGLSQTIDPASVIGIQTAKAWINPSLQRVMVVMLSAMGFLAALSNSMLAYRVFRAKPLAAGGWLAHVGIGLLIVGVIVSNTYERTERFTLVEGDAPREAFGYKFAFEGMTGKPIAGRPLNPEYDRSNSLKIRIAPPGIDEGAATNADSGAKTFVSNPRWFVQSLNVANEAQLKYMSWPAIERTPGHDLYLSLADTPERRATTVKLELMKPVKVGSYELFYYKPISQPGKYIGALIYIKTDDGKVIPTQPGLQVNAGMINTDVDVKELPDEHGVPGAILLKMLDPATKVATVQLSLPGIPAQWQVPLEVTYKPWINLVWAGVIIAVSGTLLAMFRRTIEARKSDDDDPGTGDADLSGGDWIAPVGDISSAILAMPIKVERVPKQRRSKPV
;
A
#
# COMPACT_ATOMS: atom_id res chain seq x y z
N MET A 1 27.27 -21.48 21.38
CA MET A 1 26.32 -20.47 21.95
C MET A 1 25.14 -20.45 21.03
N HIS A 2 23.92 -20.62 21.55
CA HIS A 2 22.72 -20.56 20.72
C HIS A 2 22.60 -19.16 20.10
N PRO A 3 22.24 -19.03 18.80
CA PRO A 3 22.20 -17.74 18.12
C PRO A 3 21.34 -16.70 18.85
N GLY A 4 20.20 -17.09 19.42
CA GLY A 4 19.36 -16.20 20.17
C GLY A 4 19.98 -15.61 21.44
N ALA A 5 20.87 -16.35 22.11
CA ALA A 5 21.62 -15.82 23.26
C ALA A 5 22.56 -14.69 22.83
N LEU A 6 23.21 -14.82 21.66
CA LEU A 6 23.99 -13.73 21.05
C LEU A 6 23.10 -12.53 20.71
N GLY A 7 21.96 -12.76 20.05
CA GLY A 7 21.01 -11.68 19.72
C GLY A 7 20.51 -10.93 20.95
N TYR A 8 20.17 -11.65 22.01
CA TYR A 8 19.74 -11.07 23.28
C TYR A 8 20.86 -10.25 23.96
N ALA A 9 22.10 -10.77 23.97
CA ALA A 9 23.25 -10.05 24.49
C ALA A 9 23.55 -8.76 23.69
N LEU A 10 23.44 -8.81 22.37
CA LEU A 10 23.61 -7.65 21.49
C LEU A 10 22.50 -6.60 21.72
N ALA A 11 21.26 -7.01 21.97
CA ALA A 11 20.17 -6.10 22.33
C ALA A 11 20.47 -5.38 23.65
N ILE A 12 20.94 -6.09 24.69
CA ILE A 12 21.37 -5.49 25.97
C ILE A 12 22.54 -4.54 25.75
N LEU A 13 23.54 -4.93 24.95
CA LEU A 13 24.67 -4.08 24.59
C LEU A 13 24.19 -2.77 23.93
N GLY A 14 23.18 -2.86 23.03
CA GLY A 14 22.55 -1.69 22.42
C GLY A 14 21.95 -0.73 23.44
N VAL A 15 21.26 -1.23 24.47
CA VAL A 15 20.72 -0.43 25.56
C VAL A 15 21.83 0.26 26.36
N ILE A 16 22.82 -0.50 26.81
CA ILE A 16 23.92 0.03 27.66
C ILE A 16 24.74 1.07 26.88
N ALA A 17 25.12 0.73 25.63
CA ALA A 17 25.92 1.62 24.78
C ALA A 17 25.15 2.88 24.41
N SER A 18 23.84 2.83 24.20
CA SER A 18 23.04 4.02 23.89
C SER A 18 22.96 4.97 25.08
N ILE A 19 22.77 4.46 26.28
CA ILE A 19 22.80 5.26 27.52
C ILE A 19 24.19 5.90 27.71
N PHE A 20 25.27 5.11 27.58
CA PHE A 20 26.61 5.62 27.61
C PHE A 20 26.85 6.76 26.59
N THR A 21 26.32 6.60 25.38
CA THR A 21 26.43 7.58 24.29
C THR A 21 25.74 8.89 24.67
N ILE A 22 24.55 8.84 25.25
CA ILE A 22 23.81 10.04 25.71
C ILE A 22 24.64 10.77 26.78
N VAL A 23 25.18 10.04 27.74
CA VAL A 23 26.00 10.61 28.81
C VAL A 23 27.29 11.25 28.25
N ALA A 24 27.97 10.55 27.32
CA ALA A 24 29.19 11.08 26.69
C ALA A 24 28.94 12.37 25.91
N TYR A 25 27.85 12.45 25.14
CA TYR A 25 27.45 13.70 24.47
C TYR A 25 26.96 14.77 25.45
N GLY A 26 26.34 14.38 26.57
CA GLY A 26 26.05 15.32 27.66
C GLY A 26 27.31 15.99 28.20
N PHE A 27 28.37 15.23 28.45
CA PHE A 27 29.67 15.79 28.80
C PHE A 27 30.27 16.64 27.69
N ALA A 28 30.13 16.27 26.42
CA ALA A 28 30.60 17.07 25.29
C ALA A 28 29.89 18.42 25.18
N LEU A 29 28.63 18.52 25.62
CA LEU A 29 27.88 19.78 25.68
C LEU A 29 28.35 20.69 26.84
N HIS A 30 28.70 20.11 27.99
CA HIS A 30 29.19 20.85 29.14
C HIS A 30 30.67 21.20 29.02
N LEU A 31 31.45 20.42 28.31
CA LEU A 31 32.88 20.58 28.07
C LEU A 31 33.16 20.76 26.57
N PRO A 32 32.77 21.89 25.96
CA PRO A 32 32.74 22.05 24.49
C PRO A 32 34.11 21.93 23.80
N HIS A 33 35.23 22.04 24.55
CA HIS A 33 36.57 21.84 24.03
C HIS A 33 37.14 20.44 24.26
N SER A 34 36.36 19.53 24.89
CA SER A 34 36.78 18.18 25.15
C SER A 34 36.61 17.26 23.93
N ARG A 35 37.68 17.15 23.11
CA ARG A 35 37.71 16.15 22.02
C ARG A 35 37.48 14.72 22.51
N ARG A 36 37.90 14.38 23.75
CA ARG A 36 37.69 13.07 24.33
C ARG A 36 36.20 12.73 24.51
N ALA A 37 35.40 13.68 25.03
CA ALA A 37 33.97 13.47 25.22
C ALA A 37 33.23 13.22 23.89
N LEU A 38 33.56 13.98 22.83
CA LEU A 38 33.04 13.72 21.48
C LEU A 38 33.48 12.37 20.93
N THR A 39 34.76 11.99 21.13
CA THR A 39 35.25 10.66 20.69
C THR A 39 34.53 9.52 21.41
N PHE A 40 34.31 9.61 22.72
CA PHE A 40 33.53 8.63 23.47
C PHE A 40 32.07 8.57 23.01
N GLY A 41 31.47 9.72 22.69
CA GLY A 41 30.13 9.79 22.11
C GLY A 41 30.04 9.04 20.74
N ARG A 42 31.02 9.26 19.86
CA ARG A 42 31.11 8.58 18.55
C ARG A 42 31.34 7.08 18.68
N ILE A 43 32.27 6.66 19.56
CA ILE A 43 32.53 5.24 19.83
C ILE A 43 31.28 4.60 20.42
N GLY A 44 30.68 5.21 21.42
CA GLY A 44 29.45 4.73 22.06
C GLY A 44 28.33 4.55 21.03
N TYR A 45 28.17 5.52 20.13
CA TYR A 45 27.18 5.41 19.04
C TYR A 45 27.53 4.26 18.09
N GLY A 46 28.79 4.10 17.71
CA GLY A 46 29.25 2.97 16.88
C GLY A 46 28.90 1.62 17.50
N VAL A 47 29.16 1.47 18.82
CA VAL A 47 28.79 0.24 19.57
C VAL A 47 27.28 0.06 19.63
N THR A 48 26.51 1.13 19.86
CA THR A 48 25.04 1.09 19.82
C THR A 48 24.52 0.60 18.48
N ALA A 49 25.00 1.19 17.39
CA ALA A 49 24.62 0.81 16.04
C ALA A 49 25.00 -0.65 15.72
N ALA A 50 26.21 -1.07 16.10
CA ALA A 50 26.67 -2.45 15.93
C ALA A 50 25.82 -3.44 16.73
N GLY A 51 25.44 -3.09 17.97
CA GLY A 51 24.54 -3.91 18.80
C GLY A 51 23.17 -4.08 18.13
N VAL A 52 22.53 -2.99 17.68
CA VAL A 52 21.22 -3.03 17.03
C VAL A 52 21.27 -3.80 15.71
N LEU A 53 22.25 -3.51 14.84
CA LEU A 53 22.40 -4.20 13.55
C LEU A 53 22.76 -5.67 13.75
N GLY A 54 23.61 -5.98 14.72
CA GLY A 54 23.92 -7.37 15.08
C GLY A 54 22.70 -8.15 15.58
N THR A 55 21.85 -7.53 16.38
CA THR A 55 20.56 -8.09 16.82
C THR A 55 19.66 -8.39 15.62
N PHE A 56 19.54 -7.43 14.67
CA PHE A 56 18.75 -7.60 13.46
C PHE A 56 19.28 -8.74 12.58
N LEU A 57 20.57 -8.79 12.36
CA LEU A 57 21.21 -9.86 11.57
C LEU A 57 21.07 -11.23 12.25
N THR A 58 21.11 -11.29 13.59
CA THR A 58 20.91 -12.54 14.33
C THR A 58 19.49 -13.06 14.16
N LEU A 59 18.47 -12.18 14.24
CA LEU A 59 17.09 -12.58 13.95
C LEU A 59 16.95 -13.06 12.49
N GLY A 60 17.52 -12.32 11.54
CA GLY A 60 17.53 -12.71 10.14
C GLY A 60 18.18 -14.09 9.92
N PHE A 61 19.27 -14.40 10.63
CA PHE A 61 19.91 -15.71 10.60
C PHE A 61 19.00 -16.83 11.11
N ILE A 62 18.36 -16.63 12.29
CA ILE A 62 17.43 -17.61 12.90
C ILE A 62 16.27 -17.91 11.95
N VAL A 63 15.66 -16.88 11.39
CA VAL A 63 14.52 -17.00 10.46
C VAL A 63 14.96 -17.67 9.15
N PHE A 64 16.07 -17.25 8.56
CA PHE A 64 16.57 -17.79 7.30
C PHE A 64 16.97 -19.26 7.41
N THR A 65 17.59 -19.66 8.54
CA THR A 65 17.97 -21.06 8.83
C THR A 65 16.80 -21.90 9.32
N ARG A 66 15.64 -21.30 9.59
CA ARG A 66 14.46 -22.00 10.12
C ARG A 66 14.74 -22.70 11.43
N ASP A 67 15.38 -21.98 12.37
CA ASP A 67 15.65 -22.52 13.69
C ASP A 67 14.36 -22.53 14.54
N TYR A 68 13.60 -23.61 14.42
CA TYR A 68 12.29 -23.78 15.08
C TYR A 68 12.37 -23.98 16.60
N HIS A 69 13.53 -23.87 17.21
CA HIS A 69 13.65 -23.72 18.65
C HIS A 69 13.15 -22.34 19.13
N TYR A 70 12.96 -21.36 18.21
CA TYR A 70 12.48 -20.02 18.52
C TYR A 70 11.04 -19.82 18.08
N THR A 71 10.20 -19.29 19.00
CA THR A 71 8.79 -19.00 18.74
C THR A 71 8.61 -18.15 17.47
N TYR A 72 9.43 -17.09 17.33
CA TYR A 72 9.36 -16.22 16.16
C TYR A 72 9.58 -16.96 14.83
N ALA A 73 10.52 -17.90 14.77
CA ALA A 73 10.78 -18.68 13.58
C ALA A 73 9.62 -19.63 13.26
N VAL A 74 9.02 -20.25 14.26
CA VAL A 74 7.85 -21.13 14.09
C VAL A 74 6.65 -20.35 13.56
N GLU A 75 6.39 -19.16 14.09
CA GLU A 75 5.22 -18.36 13.72
C GLU A 75 5.33 -17.70 12.33
N HIS A 76 6.55 -17.40 11.84
CA HIS A 76 6.75 -16.56 10.68
C HIS A 76 7.47 -17.22 9.50
N THR A 77 7.93 -18.48 9.63
CA THR A 77 8.61 -19.19 8.55
C THR A 77 8.16 -20.63 8.42
N SER A 78 8.38 -21.24 7.26
CA SER A 78 8.11 -22.65 6.99
C SER A 78 9.14 -23.24 6.05
N ASN A 79 9.16 -24.59 5.94
CA ASN A 79 10.06 -25.29 5.04
C ASN A 79 9.80 -24.98 3.56
N ALA A 80 8.53 -24.79 3.20
CA ALA A 80 8.08 -24.49 1.84
C ALA A 80 8.28 -23.02 1.45
N LEU A 81 8.51 -22.11 2.42
CA LEU A 81 8.60 -20.69 2.16
C LEU A 81 9.84 -20.36 1.31
N GLU A 82 9.68 -19.65 0.20
CA GLU A 82 10.77 -19.22 -0.69
C GLU A 82 11.77 -18.30 0.02
N ASN A 83 13.03 -18.30 -0.42
CA ASN A 83 14.11 -17.55 0.21
C ASN A 83 13.82 -16.05 0.38
N TRP A 84 13.17 -15.43 -0.59
CA TRP A 84 12.80 -14.02 -0.54
C TRP A 84 11.85 -13.72 0.61
N PHE A 85 10.86 -14.59 0.81
CA PHE A 85 9.89 -14.44 1.87
C PHE A 85 10.46 -14.85 3.23
N ARG A 86 11.39 -15.79 3.27
CA ARG A 86 12.16 -16.06 4.51
C ARG A 86 12.93 -14.84 4.96
N PHE A 87 13.57 -14.13 4.02
CA PHE A 87 14.22 -12.87 4.35
C PHE A 87 13.21 -11.83 4.86
N ALA A 88 12.06 -11.71 4.19
CA ALA A 88 10.98 -10.80 4.58
C ALA A 88 10.34 -11.18 5.93
N ALA A 89 10.34 -12.45 6.30
CA ALA A 89 9.83 -12.91 7.59
C ALA A 89 10.58 -12.29 8.79
N THR A 90 11.82 -11.82 8.59
CA THR A 90 12.59 -11.09 9.63
C THR A 90 11.83 -9.89 10.20
N TRP A 91 11.00 -9.23 9.40
CA TRP A 91 10.19 -8.07 9.82
C TRP A 91 8.68 -8.27 9.72
N ALA A 92 8.22 -9.49 9.47
CA ALA A 92 6.79 -9.80 9.37
C ALA A 92 6.09 -9.71 10.72
N GLY A 93 6.76 -10.15 11.78
CA GLY A 93 6.24 -10.06 13.14
C GLY A 93 6.42 -8.69 13.78
N GLN A 94 5.78 -8.50 14.92
CA GLN A 94 5.80 -7.26 15.65
C GLN A 94 7.20 -6.90 16.14
N GLU A 95 7.91 -7.85 16.78
CA GLU A 95 9.27 -7.67 17.28
C GLU A 95 10.25 -7.35 16.14
N GLY A 96 10.15 -8.07 15.03
CA GLY A 96 10.96 -7.87 13.85
C GLY A 96 10.75 -6.50 13.21
N SER A 97 9.51 -5.98 13.22
CA SER A 97 9.20 -4.64 12.70
C SER A 97 9.78 -3.51 13.55
N PHE A 98 9.77 -3.63 14.89
CA PHE A 98 10.47 -2.69 15.77
C PHE A 98 11.99 -2.76 15.59
N LEU A 99 12.51 -3.96 15.38
CA LEU A 99 13.93 -4.16 15.13
C LEU A 99 14.36 -3.57 13.78
N LEU A 100 13.52 -3.67 12.75
CA LEU A 100 13.72 -3.00 11.45
C LEU A 100 13.73 -1.46 11.61
N TRP A 101 12.81 -0.90 12.40
CA TRP A 101 12.81 0.52 12.71
C TRP A 101 14.08 0.96 13.44
N ALA A 102 14.50 0.21 14.47
CA ALA A 102 15.75 0.47 15.18
C ALA A 102 16.98 0.36 14.25
N ALA A 103 17.05 -0.65 13.38
CA ALA A 103 18.12 -0.83 12.42
C ALA A 103 18.23 0.38 11.45
N TRP A 104 17.11 0.84 10.88
CA TRP A 104 17.11 2.04 10.04
C TRP A 104 17.48 3.31 10.83
N THR A 105 17.00 3.42 12.08
CA THR A 105 17.38 4.54 12.95
C THR A 105 18.90 4.53 13.21
N ALA A 106 19.48 3.36 13.47
CA ALA A 106 20.93 3.21 13.65
C ALA A 106 21.70 3.62 12.39
N VAL A 107 21.28 3.18 11.20
CA VAL A 107 21.91 3.56 9.91
C VAL A 107 21.79 5.06 9.65
N ILE A 108 20.60 5.65 9.84
CA ILE A 108 20.37 7.07 9.63
C ILE A 108 21.22 7.91 10.60
N GLY A 109 21.38 7.46 11.84
CA GLY A 109 22.23 8.16 12.81
C GLY A 109 23.71 8.16 12.45
N VAL A 110 24.22 7.13 11.75
CA VAL A 110 25.57 7.17 11.16
C VAL A 110 25.66 8.28 10.10
N LEU A 111 24.61 8.43 9.26
CA LEU A 111 24.57 9.52 8.27
C LEU A 111 24.48 10.90 8.93
N VAL A 112 23.70 11.01 10.02
CA VAL A 112 23.60 12.25 10.81
C VAL A 112 24.96 12.56 11.43
N LEU A 113 25.60 11.61 12.10
CA LEU A 113 26.92 11.77 12.72
C LEU A 113 27.97 12.25 11.72
N ALA A 114 28.00 11.65 10.51
CA ALA A 114 28.94 12.01 9.46
C ALA A 114 28.73 13.45 8.91
N LYS A 115 27.53 14.03 9.07
CA LYS A 115 27.17 15.33 8.47
C LYS A 115 26.75 16.40 9.47
N ALA A 116 26.67 16.08 10.76
CA ALA A 116 26.19 17.02 11.78
C ALA A 116 27.17 18.18 12.03
N GLY A 117 28.49 17.97 11.90
CA GLY A 117 29.50 18.99 12.15
C GLY A 117 29.33 19.65 13.53
N LYS A 118 29.27 20.97 13.59
CA LYS A 118 29.06 21.73 14.85
C LYS A 118 27.75 21.42 15.59
N TYR A 119 26.79 20.76 14.95
CA TYR A 119 25.52 20.32 15.57
C TYR A 119 25.61 18.95 16.22
N GLU A 120 26.68 18.19 16.03
CA GLU A 120 26.81 16.82 16.51
C GLU A 120 26.43 16.68 17.99
N ALA A 121 27.13 17.39 18.88
CA ALA A 121 26.83 17.29 20.31
C ALA A 121 25.42 17.79 20.68
N ARG A 122 24.78 18.62 19.85
CA ARG A 122 23.43 19.15 20.08
C ARG A 122 22.32 18.26 19.62
N VAL A 123 22.52 17.45 18.56
CA VAL A 123 21.47 16.61 17.98
C VAL A 123 21.60 15.15 18.38
N MET A 124 22.85 14.63 18.52
CA MET A 124 23.07 13.21 18.78
C MET A 124 22.47 12.70 20.10
N PRO A 125 22.53 13.42 21.25
CA PRO A 125 21.92 12.91 22.48
C PRO A 125 20.42 12.68 22.35
N PHE A 126 19.70 13.57 21.65
CA PHE A 126 18.26 13.40 21.39
C PHE A 126 18.00 12.31 20.37
N PHE A 127 18.82 12.20 19.33
CA PHE A 127 18.71 11.14 18.34
C PHE A 127 18.93 9.76 18.95
N VAL A 128 19.99 9.63 19.78
CA VAL A 128 20.29 8.37 20.48
C VAL A 128 19.23 8.03 21.53
N SER A 129 18.59 9.04 22.17
CA SER A 129 17.50 8.74 23.09
C SER A 129 16.32 8.05 22.41
N ILE A 130 16.01 8.41 21.15
CA ILE A 130 15.00 7.69 20.35
C ILE A 130 15.43 6.23 20.14
N LEU A 131 16.68 6.01 19.75
CA LEU A 131 17.23 4.67 19.56
C LEU A 131 17.26 3.88 20.87
N THR A 132 17.51 4.54 22.04
CA THR A 132 17.48 3.91 23.36
C THR A 132 16.07 3.37 23.68
N PHE A 133 15.02 4.14 23.41
CA PHE A 133 13.64 3.64 23.59
C PHE A 133 13.35 2.40 22.73
N LEU A 134 13.81 2.41 21.47
CA LEU A 134 13.66 1.24 20.60
C LEU A 134 14.45 0.04 21.13
N CYS A 135 15.68 0.24 21.59
CA CYS A 135 16.47 -0.82 22.23
C CYS A 135 15.78 -1.40 23.48
N LEU A 136 15.14 -0.54 24.31
CA LEU A 136 14.38 -0.98 25.49
C LEU A 136 13.15 -1.80 25.10
N ILE A 137 12.42 -1.40 24.04
CA ILE A 137 11.31 -2.19 23.52
C ILE A 137 11.80 -3.56 23.04
N ILE A 138 12.84 -3.61 22.22
CA ILE A 138 13.42 -4.85 21.69
C ILE A 138 13.96 -5.75 22.80
N TRP A 139 14.58 -5.19 23.82
CA TRP A 139 15.05 -5.97 24.97
C TRP A 139 13.90 -6.62 25.74
N LYS A 140 12.78 -5.92 25.94
CA LYS A 140 11.62 -6.41 26.70
C LYS A 140 10.67 -7.25 25.86
N GLN A 141 10.60 -7.00 24.56
CA GLN A 141 9.84 -7.75 23.56
C GLN A 141 10.83 -8.44 22.62
N SER A 142 11.55 -9.42 23.19
CA SER A 142 12.66 -10.05 22.48
C SER A 142 12.12 -11.05 21.45
N PRO A 143 12.58 -11.02 20.18
CA PRO A 143 12.26 -12.04 19.20
C PRO A 143 13.00 -13.38 19.43
N PHE A 144 13.82 -13.47 20.48
CA PHE A 144 14.66 -14.64 20.78
C PHE A 144 14.07 -15.54 21.88
N HIS A 145 12.76 -15.49 22.09
CA HIS A 145 12.09 -16.40 22.99
C HIS A 145 12.14 -17.83 22.44
N LEU A 146 12.60 -18.76 23.30
CA LEU A 146 12.57 -20.16 22.96
C LEU A 146 11.11 -20.66 22.96
N LEU A 147 10.82 -21.56 22.05
CA LEU A 147 9.54 -22.26 22.02
C LEU A 147 9.39 -23.07 23.30
N ALA A 148 8.26 -22.97 23.96
CA ALA A 148 7.97 -23.79 25.13
C ALA A 148 7.82 -25.26 24.70
N PRO A 149 8.45 -26.21 25.43
CA PRO A 149 8.22 -27.63 25.17
C PRO A 149 6.74 -27.98 25.44
N PRO A 150 6.16 -28.93 24.65
CA PRO A 150 4.80 -29.37 24.87
C PRO A 150 4.58 -29.90 26.28
N SER A 151 3.41 -29.66 26.84
CA SER A 151 3.02 -30.23 28.14
C SER A 151 2.80 -31.75 28.05
N ALA A 152 2.82 -32.43 29.18
CA ALA A 152 2.49 -33.87 29.20
C ALA A 152 1.07 -34.16 28.65
N ALA A 153 0.13 -33.22 28.81
CA ALA A 153 -1.21 -33.33 28.27
C ALA A 153 -1.22 -33.18 26.73
N ASP A 154 -0.40 -32.28 26.18
CA ASP A 154 -0.26 -32.08 24.72
C ASP A 154 0.36 -33.33 24.07
N LEU A 155 1.39 -33.91 24.68
CA LEU A 155 2.02 -35.17 24.24
C LEU A 155 1.06 -36.37 24.31
N ALA A 156 0.21 -36.42 25.36
CA ALA A 156 -0.80 -37.47 25.48
C ALA A 156 -1.90 -37.33 24.42
N ALA A 157 -2.24 -36.07 24.05
CA ALA A 157 -3.24 -35.79 23.00
C ALA A 157 -2.67 -36.02 21.57
N ASN A 158 -1.37 -35.83 21.38
CA ASN A 158 -0.69 -36.06 20.11
C ASN A 158 0.67 -36.72 20.33
N PRO A 159 0.72 -38.08 20.40
CA PRO A 159 1.94 -38.84 20.64
C PRO A 159 3.04 -38.64 19.61
N ASP A 160 2.68 -38.22 18.38
CA ASP A 160 3.61 -37.98 17.27
C ASP A 160 4.17 -36.55 17.26
N TRP A 161 3.97 -35.79 18.31
CA TRP A 161 4.47 -34.43 18.42
C TRP A 161 6.00 -34.41 18.50
N HIS A 162 6.60 -33.76 17.47
CA HIS A 162 8.02 -33.51 17.46
C HIS A 162 8.38 -32.17 18.10
N PHE A 163 9.41 -32.14 18.92
CA PHE A 163 9.94 -30.92 19.54
C PHE A 163 11.44 -30.79 19.26
N PRO A 164 11.91 -29.70 18.65
CA PRO A 164 11.13 -28.62 18.02
C PRO A 164 10.26 -29.15 16.87
N PRO A 165 9.20 -28.42 16.45
CA PRO A 165 8.35 -28.85 15.36
C PRO A 165 9.16 -29.01 14.07
N LEU A 166 8.75 -29.98 13.24
CA LEU A 166 9.44 -30.28 11.96
C LEU A 166 9.25 -29.18 10.91
N ASP A 167 8.20 -28.37 11.07
CA ASP A 167 7.88 -27.23 10.20
C ASP A 167 7.24 -26.10 11.01
N GLY A 168 7.31 -24.87 10.49
CA GLY A 168 6.64 -23.71 11.06
C GLY A 168 5.32 -23.37 10.38
N GLN A 169 4.64 -22.32 10.88
CA GLN A 169 3.34 -21.88 10.41
C GLN A 169 3.41 -21.14 9.07
N GLY A 170 4.59 -20.61 8.71
CA GLY A 170 4.80 -19.84 7.51
C GLY A 170 4.29 -18.39 7.61
N LEU A 171 4.39 -17.66 6.52
CA LEU A 171 3.78 -16.34 6.39
C LEU A 171 2.33 -16.45 5.94
N ASN A 172 1.48 -15.56 6.46
CA ASN A 172 0.15 -15.38 5.92
C ASN A 172 0.24 -15.18 4.38
N ALA A 173 -0.67 -15.79 3.66
CA ALA A 173 -0.68 -15.78 2.20
C ALA A 173 -0.68 -14.35 1.61
N SER A 174 -1.36 -13.38 2.23
CA SER A 174 -1.35 -11.97 1.82
C SER A 174 0.04 -11.33 1.88
N LEU A 175 0.91 -11.83 2.75
CA LEU A 175 2.29 -11.38 2.92
C LEU A 175 3.28 -12.05 1.96
N GLN A 176 2.87 -13.13 1.27
CA GLN A 176 3.72 -13.86 0.33
C GLN A 176 3.74 -13.21 -1.06
N ASN A 177 3.89 -11.90 -1.11
CA ASN A 177 4.06 -11.09 -2.31
C ASN A 177 5.43 -10.39 -2.26
N TYR A 178 6.04 -10.13 -3.42
CA TYR A 178 7.35 -9.46 -3.50
C TYR A 178 7.34 -8.05 -2.85
N TRP A 179 6.18 -7.38 -2.78
CA TRP A 179 6.05 -6.11 -2.09
C TRP A 179 6.37 -6.22 -0.59
N MET A 180 6.13 -7.39 0.01
CA MET A 180 6.51 -7.64 1.40
C MET A 180 8.03 -7.57 1.62
N THR A 181 8.85 -7.81 0.58
CA THR A 181 10.30 -7.71 0.71
C THR A 181 10.81 -6.28 0.63
N ILE A 182 10.13 -5.38 -0.08
CA ILE A 182 10.63 -4.04 -0.37
C ILE A 182 9.81 -2.91 0.26
N HIS A 183 8.49 -3.07 0.43
CA HIS A 183 7.64 -2.03 1.01
C HIS A 183 7.94 -1.74 2.48
N PRO A 184 7.95 -2.74 3.42
CA PRO A 184 8.20 -2.46 4.82
C PRO A 184 9.58 -1.84 5.08
N PRO A 185 10.69 -2.32 4.49
CA PRO A 185 11.97 -1.64 4.63
C PRO A 185 11.95 -0.19 4.15
N THR A 186 11.26 0.10 3.04
CA THR A 186 11.18 1.45 2.47
C THR A 186 10.40 2.40 3.36
N ILE A 187 9.22 2.00 3.82
CA ILE A 187 8.39 2.88 4.66
C ILE A 187 8.99 3.09 6.04
N PHE A 188 9.62 2.06 6.64
CA PHE A 188 10.33 2.17 7.91
C PHE A 188 11.57 3.05 7.82
N PHE A 189 12.28 3.05 6.67
CA PHE A 189 13.33 4.04 6.42
C PHE A 189 12.76 5.45 6.43
N GLY A 190 11.62 5.66 5.77
CA GLY A 190 10.90 6.93 5.80
C GLY A 190 10.54 7.38 7.22
N PHE A 191 9.95 6.49 8.01
CA PHE A 191 9.59 6.74 9.41
C PHE A 191 10.80 7.07 10.29
N ALA A 192 11.84 6.25 10.24
CA ALA A 192 13.07 6.47 11.00
C ALA A 192 13.73 7.82 10.66
N SER A 193 13.64 8.24 9.39
CA SER A 193 14.22 9.51 8.94
C SER A 193 13.53 10.74 9.49
N LEU A 194 12.25 10.65 9.93
CA LEU A 194 11.53 11.75 10.59
C LEU A 194 12.15 12.17 11.93
N ALA A 195 12.92 11.29 12.56
CA ALA A 195 13.67 11.61 13.76
C ALA A 195 14.67 12.76 13.52
N VAL A 196 15.22 12.89 12.29
CA VAL A 196 16.22 13.93 11.99
C VAL A 196 15.63 15.33 12.02
N PRO A 197 14.55 15.68 11.27
CA PRO A 197 13.90 16.99 11.43
C PRO A 197 13.48 17.28 12.87
N PHE A 198 13.03 16.29 13.63
CA PHE A 198 12.63 16.42 15.02
C PHE A 198 13.81 16.90 15.90
N VAL A 199 14.92 16.17 15.89
CA VAL A 199 16.07 16.49 16.76
C VAL A 199 16.74 17.80 16.38
N TYR A 200 16.78 18.14 15.08
CA TYR A 200 17.27 19.45 14.64
C TYR A 200 16.34 20.60 15.04
N ALA A 201 15.01 20.41 14.97
CA ALA A 201 14.04 21.39 15.44
C ALA A 201 14.16 21.60 16.96
N LEU A 202 14.31 20.51 17.72
CA LEU A 202 14.53 20.56 19.17
C LEU A 202 15.83 21.27 19.51
N ALA A 203 16.93 20.94 18.83
CA ALA A 203 18.21 21.63 18.98
C ALA A 203 18.09 23.11 18.64
N ALA A 204 17.40 23.47 17.55
CA ALA A 204 17.19 24.88 17.18
C ALA A 204 16.41 25.65 18.26
N LEU A 205 15.45 25.02 18.92
CA LEU A 205 14.69 25.62 20.02
C LEU A 205 15.56 25.80 21.29
N ILE A 206 16.33 24.79 21.68
CA ILE A 206 17.14 24.79 22.89
C ILE A 206 18.25 25.85 22.78
N TRP A 207 18.98 25.84 21.68
CA TRP A 207 20.14 26.74 21.45
C TRP A 207 19.80 28.02 20.69
N LYS A 208 18.51 28.27 20.39
CA LYS A 208 18.02 29.48 19.70
C LYS A 208 18.63 29.70 18.30
N ASP A 209 19.06 28.63 17.64
CA ASP A 209 19.61 28.72 16.29
C ASP A 209 18.50 28.50 15.25
N TYR A 210 17.68 29.51 15.06
CA TYR A 210 16.54 29.48 14.16
C TYR A 210 16.89 29.65 12.68
N LYS A 211 18.13 29.93 12.34
CA LYS A 211 18.59 30.17 10.97
C LYS A 211 19.46 29.01 10.44
N GLY A 212 20.45 28.59 11.22
CA GLY A 212 21.47 27.64 10.78
C GLY A 212 20.93 26.23 10.56
N TRP A 213 19.91 25.81 11.31
CA TRP A 213 19.34 24.47 11.18
C TRP A 213 18.66 24.18 9.83
N THR A 214 18.15 25.24 9.13
CA THR A 214 17.33 25.08 7.92
C THR A 214 18.06 24.42 6.75
N SER A 215 19.32 24.79 6.54
CA SER A 215 20.16 24.24 5.48
C SER A 215 20.52 22.77 5.74
N ARG A 216 20.71 22.43 7.03
CA ARG A 216 21.05 21.07 7.47
C ARG A 216 19.86 20.12 7.39
N VAL A 217 18.67 20.57 7.78
CA VAL A 217 17.48 19.73 7.86
C VAL A 217 16.78 19.53 6.51
N MET A 218 16.91 20.47 5.58
CA MET A 218 16.23 20.45 4.29
C MET A 218 16.45 19.13 3.49
N PRO A 219 17.69 18.61 3.32
CA PRO A 219 17.91 17.35 2.63
C PRO A 219 17.20 16.18 3.31
N TYR A 220 17.19 16.14 4.64
CA TYR A 220 16.53 15.08 5.40
C TYR A 220 15.01 15.17 5.34
N ALA A 221 14.43 16.36 5.40
CA ALA A 221 13.00 16.55 5.22
C ALA A 221 12.52 16.10 3.83
N LEU A 222 13.29 16.41 2.78
CA LEU A 222 13.03 15.93 1.42
C LEU A 222 13.19 14.41 1.32
N MET A 223 14.21 13.84 1.95
CA MET A 223 14.42 12.37 2.02
C MET A 223 13.24 11.70 2.71
N SER A 224 12.81 12.20 3.87
CA SER A 224 11.68 11.65 4.61
C SER A 224 10.38 11.72 3.79
N SER A 225 10.10 12.86 3.15
CA SER A 225 8.93 13.02 2.31
C SER A 225 8.95 12.08 1.09
N ALA A 226 10.12 11.93 0.44
CA ALA A 226 10.27 11.05 -0.71
C ALA A 226 10.10 9.56 -0.33
N MET A 227 10.77 9.12 0.76
CA MET A 227 10.75 7.72 1.18
C MET A 227 9.40 7.30 1.76
N LEU A 228 8.75 8.19 2.54
CA LEU A 228 7.38 7.95 2.99
C LEU A 228 6.40 7.92 1.81
N GLY A 229 6.51 8.87 0.86
CA GLY A 229 5.68 8.87 -0.33
C GLY A 229 5.87 7.62 -1.20
N LEU A 230 7.12 7.16 -1.34
CA LEU A 230 7.44 5.90 -2.02
C LEU A 230 6.87 4.69 -1.25
N GLY A 231 7.03 4.67 0.08
CA GLY A 231 6.49 3.61 0.93
C GLY A 231 4.95 3.54 0.85
N LEU A 232 4.25 4.68 0.94
CA LEU A 232 2.80 4.77 0.76
C LEU A 232 2.36 4.20 -0.60
N PHE A 233 3.07 4.58 -1.67
CA PHE A 233 2.82 4.04 -3.01
C PHE A 233 3.01 2.52 -3.09
N MET A 234 4.13 2.00 -2.56
CA MET A 234 4.40 0.56 -2.57
C MET A 234 3.34 -0.22 -1.79
N GLY A 235 2.88 0.33 -0.64
CA GLY A 235 1.79 -0.26 0.14
C GLY A 235 0.45 -0.24 -0.62
N GLY A 236 0.14 0.87 -1.28
CA GLY A 236 -1.05 0.97 -2.13
C GLY A 236 -1.01 0.03 -3.33
N TYR A 237 0.14 -0.13 -3.95
CA TYR A 237 0.30 -1.08 -5.05
C TYR A 237 0.23 -2.53 -4.57
N TRP A 238 0.81 -2.84 -3.40
CA TRP A 238 0.67 -4.15 -2.77
C TRP A 238 -0.80 -4.46 -2.44
N ALA A 239 -1.54 -3.51 -1.85
CA ALA A 239 -2.97 -3.66 -1.60
C ALA A 239 -3.74 -3.91 -2.91
N TYR A 240 -3.39 -3.20 -3.98
CA TYR A 240 -3.97 -3.36 -5.31
C TYR A 240 -3.77 -4.76 -5.90
N GLU A 241 -2.59 -5.39 -5.65
CA GLU A 241 -2.28 -6.73 -6.18
C GLU A 241 -2.75 -7.89 -5.31
N THR A 242 -2.98 -7.68 -4.00
CA THR A 242 -3.21 -8.80 -3.08
C THR A 242 -4.54 -8.76 -2.34
N LEU A 243 -5.13 -7.58 -2.19
CA LEU A 243 -6.33 -7.44 -1.37
C LEU A 243 -7.58 -7.37 -2.24
N GLY A 244 -8.57 -8.21 -1.92
CA GLY A 244 -9.76 -8.42 -2.71
C GLY A 244 -10.76 -7.24 -2.79
N TRP A 245 -10.44 -6.07 -2.22
CA TRP A 245 -11.32 -4.89 -2.33
C TRP A 245 -11.10 -4.07 -3.61
N HIS A 246 -10.26 -4.50 -4.53
CA HIS A 246 -10.02 -3.90 -5.86
C HIS A 246 -9.49 -2.47 -5.83
N GLY A 247 -8.91 -2.01 -4.70
CA GLY A 247 -8.45 -0.64 -4.50
C GLY A 247 -6.99 -0.55 -4.08
N PHE A 248 -6.39 0.61 -4.31
CA PHE A 248 -5.04 0.93 -3.86
C PHE A 248 -5.03 1.74 -2.55
N TRP A 249 -6.20 2.18 -2.06
CA TRP A 249 -6.37 2.97 -0.84
C TRP A 249 -7.78 2.82 -0.27
N ALA A 250 -7.88 2.35 0.97
CA ALA A 250 -9.17 2.08 1.63
C ALA A 250 -9.48 3.05 2.78
N TRP A 251 -8.63 4.03 3.06
CA TRP A 251 -8.68 4.84 4.29
C TRP A 251 -8.59 3.98 5.56
N ASP A 252 -7.92 2.83 5.48
CA ASP A 252 -7.63 2.01 6.64
C ASP A 252 -6.82 2.81 7.68
N PRO A 253 -7.10 2.67 8.99
CA PRO A 253 -6.35 3.38 10.03
C PRO A 253 -4.82 3.22 9.96
N VAL A 254 -4.30 2.08 9.51
CA VAL A 254 -2.86 1.85 9.35
C VAL A 254 -2.29 2.59 8.13
N GLU A 255 -3.03 2.62 7.02
CA GLU A 255 -2.69 3.46 5.85
C GLU A 255 -2.63 4.94 6.26
N ASN A 256 -3.67 5.42 6.94
CA ASN A 256 -3.77 6.78 7.42
C ASN A 256 -2.65 7.15 8.40
N ALA A 257 -2.24 6.20 9.27
CA ALA A 257 -1.14 6.38 10.22
C ALA A 257 0.20 6.69 9.55
N SER A 258 0.36 6.32 8.29
CA SER A 258 1.51 6.66 7.45
C SER A 258 1.32 7.98 6.69
N PHE A 259 0.09 8.34 6.39
CA PHE A 259 -0.23 9.51 5.57
C PHE A 259 -0.15 10.84 6.31
N PHE A 260 -0.64 10.93 7.56
CA PHE A 260 -0.61 12.21 8.28
C PHE A 260 0.81 12.69 8.63
N PRO A 261 1.81 11.87 9.03
CA PRO A 261 3.19 12.33 9.18
C PRO A 261 3.83 12.73 7.85
N TRP A 262 3.46 12.09 6.74
CA TRP A 262 3.88 12.51 5.40
C TRP A 262 3.36 13.91 5.03
N LEU A 263 2.11 14.23 5.33
CA LEU A 263 1.55 15.58 5.14
C LEU A 263 2.34 16.62 5.96
N ALA A 264 2.65 16.31 7.21
CA ALA A 264 3.38 17.23 8.10
C ALA A 264 4.81 17.49 7.63
N VAL A 265 5.57 16.46 7.22
CA VAL A 265 6.94 16.65 6.71
C VAL A 265 6.94 17.32 5.33
N THR A 266 5.90 17.09 4.52
CA THR A 266 5.72 17.78 3.24
C THR A 266 5.41 19.27 3.45
N ALA A 267 4.60 19.60 4.44
CA ALA A 267 4.39 20.99 4.86
C ALA A 267 5.70 21.63 5.38
N LEU A 268 6.49 20.90 6.17
CA LEU A 268 7.79 21.36 6.65
C LEU A 268 8.72 21.71 5.48
N MET A 269 8.87 20.85 4.49
CA MET A 269 9.80 21.14 3.37
C MET A 269 9.38 22.39 2.59
N HIS A 270 8.08 22.67 2.45
CA HIS A 270 7.59 23.93 1.84
C HIS A 270 7.93 25.13 2.72
N GLY A 271 7.70 25.02 4.03
CA GLY A 271 8.05 26.07 4.99
C GLY A 271 9.56 26.37 5.04
N LEU A 272 10.42 25.35 4.94
CA LEU A 272 11.87 25.50 4.89
C LEU A 272 12.33 26.23 3.62
N VAL A 273 11.66 26.04 2.47
CA VAL A 273 11.92 26.81 1.24
C VAL A 273 11.68 28.31 1.50
N VAL A 274 10.55 28.65 2.13
CA VAL A 274 10.24 30.04 2.48
C VAL A 274 11.26 30.59 3.49
N GLN A 275 11.56 29.84 4.54
CA GLN A 275 12.51 30.29 5.58
C GLN A 275 13.91 30.54 5.01
N LYS A 276 14.40 29.65 4.13
CA LYS A 276 15.70 29.82 3.46
C LYS A 276 15.71 31.03 2.53
N SER A 277 14.60 31.27 1.81
CA SER A 277 14.56 32.35 0.79
C SER A 277 14.20 33.71 1.38
N ARG A 278 13.41 33.77 2.44
CA ARG A 278 12.80 34.98 2.99
C ARG A 278 13.10 35.24 4.46
N GLY A 279 13.57 34.22 5.20
CA GLY A 279 13.89 34.31 6.63
C GLY A 279 12.68 34.30 7.56
N GLY A 280 11.46 34.04 7.02
CA GLY A 280 10.22 33.90 7.81
C GLY A 280 9.91 32.45 8.17
N MET A 281 8.77 32.24 8.85
CA MET A 281 8.21 30.91 9.19
C MET A 281 9.03 30.08 10.20
N ALA A 282 9.91 30.68 10.98
CA ALA A 282 10.71 29.95 11.98
C ALA A 282 9.83 29.21 13.01
N ARG A 283 8.73 29.84 13.48
CA ARG A 283 7.77 29.25 14.42
C ARG A 283 7.07 28.04 13.82
N THR A 284 6.57 28.21 12.59
CA THR A 284 5.85 27.15 11.87
C THR A 284 6.78 25.96 11.57
N ASN A 285 7.98 26.22 11.09
CA ASN A 285 8.90 25.18 10.68
C ASN A 285 9.44 24.35 11.86
N THR A 286 9.78 25.03 13.00
CA THR A 286 10.18 24.28 14.19
C THR A 286 9.03 23.44 14.74
N PHE A 287 7.78 23.94 14.71
CA PHE A 287 6.61 23.17 15.08
C PHE A 287 6.40 21.98 14.16
N LEU A 288 6.44 22.16 12.83
CA LEU A 288 6.25 21.08 11.86
C LEU A 288 7.34 20.01 11.93
N GLY A 289 8.60 20.41 12.22
CA GLY A 289 9.68 19.46 12.44
C GLY A 289 9.47 18.57 13.66
N LEU A 290 8.90 19.13 14.74
CA LEU A 290 8.51 18.33 15.91
C LEU A 290 7.26 17.49 15.63
N LEU A 291 6.27 18.07 14.98
CA LEU A 291 4.97 17.46 14.73
C LEU A 291 5.08 16.21 13.85
N ALA A 292 5.89 16.25 12.78
CA ALA A 292 5.97 15.13 11.83
C ALA A 292 6.41 13.81 12.49
N PHE A 293 7.42 13.87 13.35
CA PHE A 293 7.86 12.70 14.11
C PHE A 293 6.87 12.32 15.21
N TRP A 294 6.29 13.30 15.92
CA TRP A 294 5.30 13.02 16.94
C TRP A 294 4.05 12.36 16.37
N LEU A 295 3.56 12.79 15.22
CA LEU A 295 2.46 12.14 14.53
C LEU A 295 2.81 10.70 14.13
N PHE A 296 4.03 10.45 13.67
CA PHE A 296 4.47 9.06 13.42
C PHE A 296 4.40 8.21 14.71
N LEU A 297 4.77 8.77 15.88
CA LEU A 297 4.61 8.06 17.16
C LEU A 297 3.14 7.82 17.51
N VAL A 298 2.24 8.80 17.22
CA VAL A 298 0.78 8.62 17.38
C VAL A 298 0.29 7.46 16.50
N GLY A 299 0.69 7.43 15.23
CA GLY A 299 0.33 6.36 14.30
C GLY A 299 0.86 5.01 14.76
N THR A 300 2.11 4.94 15.21
CA THR A 300 2.71 3.71 15.74
C THR A 300 1.99 3.23 17.00
N TYR A 301 1.65 4.14 17.92
CA TYR A 301 0.87 3.80 19.11
C TYR A 301 -0.51 3.24 18.73
N LEU A 302 -1.22 3.89 17.83
CA LEU A 302 -2.54 3.46 17.36
C LEU A 302 -2.50 2.05 16.78
N THR A 303 -1.50 1.74 15.94
CA THR A 303 -1.39 0.47 15.21
C THR A 303 -0.85 -0.69 16.05
N ARG A 304 -0.14 -0.41 17.17
CA ARG A 304 0.56 -1.43 17.99
C ARG A 304 0.01 -1.57 19.39
N SER A 305 -0.91 -0.70 19.82
CA SER A 305 -1.51 -0.76 21.17
C SER A 305 -2.64 -1.78 21.31
N GLY A 306 -3.06 -2.41 20.20
CA GLY A 306 -4.26 -3.24 20.17
C GLY A 306 -5.56 -2.43 20.05
N ALA A 307 -5.50 -1.10 19.92
CA ALA A 307 -6.68 -0.25 19.83
C ALA A 307 -7.49 -0.45 18.53
N LEU A 308 -6.87 -1.04 17.51
CA LEU A 308 -7.47 -1.36 16.22
C LEU A 308 -7.68 -2.88 16.01
N SER A 309 -7.24 -3.72 16.95
CA SER A 309 -7.45 -5.17 16.93
C SER A 309 -8.85 -5.44 17.49
N GLY A 310 -9.79 -5.77 16.65
CA GLY A 310 -11.16 -6.06 17.04
C GLY A 310 -12.18 -5.59 16.02
N ASN A 311 -13.43 -5.86 16.33
CA ASN A 311 -14.55 -5.48 15.48
C ASN A 311 -15.31 -4.28 16.09
N ASP A 312 -15.96 -3.53 15.24
CA ASP A 312 -16.93 -2.51 15.64
C ASP A 312 -18.24 -3.14 16.16
N ALA A 313 -19.18 -2.30 16.57
CA ALA A 313 -20.50 -2.75 17.04
C ALA A 313 -21.31 -3.54 15.99
N ASN A 314 -20.95 -3.43 14.71
CA ASN A 314 -21.59 -4.12 13.58
C ASN A 314 -20.83 -5.41 13.17
N GLY A 315 -19.80 -5.80 13.91
CA GLY A 315 -18.97 -6.96 13.60
C GLY A 315 -17.93 -6.73 12.48
N GLN A 316 -17.75 -5.49 12.01
CA GLN A 316 -16.73 -5.16 11.01
C GLN A 316 -15.37 -4.93 11.69
N MET A 317 -14.31 -5.47 11.09
CA MET A 317 -12.94 -5.22 11.57
C MET A 317 -12.60 -3.74 11.52
N LEU A 318 -12.04 -3.20 12.61
CA LEU A 318 -11.61 -1.80 12.69
C LEU A 318 -10.46 -1.49 11.73
N SER A 319 -9.58 -2.47 11.49
CA SER A 319 -8.51 -2.40 10.49
C SER A 319 -8.11 -3.81 10.05
N VAL A 320 -7.84 -3.98 8.76
CA VAL A 320 -7.33 -5.25 8.19
C VAL A 320 -5.82 -5.44 8.41
N HIS A 321 -5.12 -4.40 8.88
CA HIS A 321 -3.66 -4.37 9.09
C HIS A 321 -3.27 -4.19 10.56
N ALA A 322 -4.24 -4.29 11.51
CA ALA A 322 -3.95 -4.11 12.92
C ALA A 322 -3.10 -5.26 13.48
N PHE A 323 -2.19 -4.90 14.35
CA PHE A 323 -1.44 -5.87 15.15
C PHE A 323 -2.07 -6.01 16.53
N ASP A 324 -1.88 -7.18 17.13
CA ASP A 324 -2.25 -7.40 18.51
C ASP A 324 -1.44 -6.50 19.45
N ASN A 325 -1.88 -6.41 20.70
CA ASN A 325 -1.22 -5.59 21.70
C ASN A 325 0.23 -6.03 21.92
N ILE A 326 1.17 -5.09 21.82
CA ILE A 326 2.61 -5.30 22.07
C ILE A 326 2.95 -5.81 23.48
N GLY A 327 1.97 -6.00 24.33
CA GLY A 327 2.18 -6.36 25.72
C GLY A 327 2.47 -5.15 26.64
N LYS A 328 2.31 -5.34 27.95
CA LYS A 328 2.38 -4.26 28.94
C LYS A 328 3.68 -3.47 28.91
N ASN A 329 4.83 -4.15 28.76
CA ASN A 329 6.14 -3.50 28.74
C ASN A 329 6.35 -2.68 27.47
N GLY A 330 6.01 -3.23 26.30
CA GLY A 330 6.11 -2.51 25.03
C GLY A 330 5.20 -1.29 25.02
N LEU A 331 3.96 -1.44 25.47
CA LEU A 331 3.00 -0.33 25.58
C LEU A 331 3.50 0.77 26.53
N PHE A 332 4.10 0.41 27.66
CA PHE A 332 4.69 1.38 28.60
C PHE A 332 5.77 2.24 27.92
N PHE A 333 6.76 1.61 27.24
CA PHE A 333 7.82 2.36 26.56
C PHE A 333 7.31 3.19 25.38
N MET A 334 6.35 2.68 24.63
CA MET A 334 5.71 3.45 23.56
C MET A 334 4.95 4.66 24.10
N THR A 335 4.19 4.49 25.18
CA THR A 335 3.48 5.60 25.84
C THR A 335 4.47 6.63 26.39
N ALA A 336 5.53 6.17 27.05
CA ALA A 336 6.59 7.05 27.57
C ALA A 336 7.28 7.83 26.42
N MET A 337 7.56 7.19 25.30
CA MET A 337 8.13 7.81 24.11
C MET A 337 7.18 8.85 23.50
N LEU A 338 5.91 8.48 23.31
CA LEU A 338 4.87 9.36 22.75
C LEU A 338 4.67 10.61 23.61
N LEU A 339 4.43 10.42 24.91
CA LEU A 339 4.18 11.52 25.85
C LEU A 339 5.47 12.33 26.11
N GLY A 340 6.60 11.65 26.33
CA GLY A 340 7.88 12.29 26.59
C GLY A 340 8.31 13.23 25.49
N TYR A 341 8.32 12.79 24.24
CA TYR A 341 8.68 13.64 23.09
C TYR A 341 7.59 14.66 22.75
N GLY A 342 6.31 14.35 23.00
CA GLY A 342 5.23 15.32 22.86
C GLY A 342 5.37 16.49 23.83
N ILE A 343 5.55 16.19 25.11
CA ILE A 343 5.72 17.20 26.18
C ILE A 343 7.03 17.98 25.95
N LEU A 344 8.13 17.29 25.68
CA LEU A 344 9.42 17.96 25.43
C LEU A 344 9.34 18.88 24.21
N GLY A 345 8.83 18.38 23.09
CA GLY A 345 8.76 19.13 21.84
C GLY A 345 7.81 20.31 21.93
N LEU A 346 6.55 20.07 22.31
CA LEU A 346 5.55 21.12 22.44
C LEU A 346 5.91 22.12 23.56
N GLY A 347 6.38 21.61 24.70
CA GLY A 347 6.80 22.44 25.83
C GLY A 347 7.94 23.40 25.44
N MET A 348 9.00 22.88 24.78
CA MET A 348 10.09 23.72 24.29
C MET A 348 9.63 24.72 23.22
N TRP A 349 8.73 24.31 22.32
CA TRP A 349 8.17 25.21 21.32
C TRP A 349 7.38 26.36 21.97
N LEU A 350 6.52 26.08 22.94
CA LEU A 350 5.73 27.07 23.68
C LEU A 350 6.64 28.03 24.47
N ILE A 351 7.63 27.51 25.21
CA ILE A 351 8.60 28.30 25.97
C ILE A 351 9.35 29.26 25.06
N ARG A 352 9.71 28.82 23.84
CA ARG A 352 10.48 29.61 22.88
C ARG A 352 9.64 30.47 21.94
N LEU A 353 8.30 30.32 21.93
CA LEU A 353 7.41 30.98 20.98
C LEU A 353 7.61 32.48 20.88
N ARG A 354 7.84 33.17 22.03
CA ARG A 354 8.05 34.61 22.08
C ARG A 354 9.45 35.03 21.63
N SER A 355 10.45 34.16 21.75
CA SER A 355 11.85 34.47 21.40
C SER A 355 12.19 34.18 19.93
N MET A 356 11.29 33.50 19.22
CA MET A 356 11.51 33.20 17.80
C MET A 356 11.26 34.42 16.91
N PRO A 357 12.12 34.62 15.88
CA PRO A 357 11.99 35.76 14.99
C PRO A 357 10.65 35.73 14.24
N THR A 358 9.95 36.85 14.28
CA THR A 358 8.73 37.08 13.51
C THR A 358 9.04 38.03 12.37
N ARG A 359 9.22 37.52 11.17
CA ARG A 359 9.17 38.36 9.99
C ARG A 359 7.84 38.15 9.29
N PRO A 360 7.08 39.20 8.98
CA PRO A 360 5.84 39.07 8.20
C PRO A 360 6.20 38.47 6.84
N THR A 361 5.76 37.25 6.58
CA THR A 361 5.91 36.59 5.28
C THR A 361 4.69 36.80 4.39
N THR A 362 3.59 37.30 4.99
CA THR A 362 2.25 37.34 4.37
C THR A 362 1.80 38.76 4.01
N GLY A 363 2.69 39.76 4.03
CA GLY A 363 2.28 41.13 4.24
C GLY A 363 1.94 41.97 3.02
N GLU A 364 2.32 41.63 1.78
CA GLU A 364 2.19 42.69 0.77
C GLU A 364 1.07 42.43 -0.24
N THR A 365 0.81 41.19 -0.69
CA THR A 365 -0.31 40.90 -1.59
C THR A 365 -0.75 39.43 -1.55
N LEU A 366 -2.06 39.17 -1.69
CA LEU A 366 -2.63 37.85 -1.83
C LEU A 366 -2.12 37.13 -3.08
N VAL A 367 -1.72 37.89 -4.13
CA VAL A 367 -1.18 37.37 -5.38
C VAL A 367 0.34 37.37 -5.30
N SER A 368 0.87 36.48 -4.45
CA SER A 368 2.32 36.30 -4.23
C SER A 368 2.65 34.84 -3.99
N ARG A 369 3.90 34.48 -4.31
CA ARG A 369 4.41 33.13 -4.01
C ARG A 369 4.48 32.86 -2.53
N ASP A 370 4.81 33.87 -1.71
CA ASP A 370 4.85 33.77 -0.24
C ASP A 370 3.47 33.35 0.30
N PHE A 371 2.39 34.00 -0.18
CA PHE A 371 1.02 33.66 0.21
C PHE A 371 0.63 32.25 -0.28
N ALA A 372 1.00 31.87 -1.51
CA ALA A 372 0.75 30.54 -2.05
C ALA A 372 1.41 29.44 -1.21
N PHE A 373 2.66 29.61 -0.77
CA PHE A 373 3.31 28.68 0.16
C PHE A 373 2.59 28.59 1.51
N PHE A 374 2.18 29.73 2.07
CA PHE A 374 1.43 29.76 3.32
C PHE A 374 0.12 28.97 3.19
N MET A 375 -0.64 29.20 2.12
CA MET A 375 -1.90 28.47 1.85
C MET A 375 -1.65 26.99 1.61
N ALA A 376 -0.60 26.62 0.91
CA ALA A 376 -0.24 25.21 0.69
C ALA A 376 0.06 24.50 2.02
N ILE A 377 0.83 25.13 2.91
CA ILE A 377 1.10 24.59 4.25
C ILE A 377 -0.20 24.47 5.05
N LEU A 378 -1.04 25.51 5.01
CA LEU A 378 -2.33 25.50 5.71
C LEU A 378 -3.23 24.36 5.23
N LEU A 379 -3.39 24.19 3.91
CA LEU A 379 -4.21 23.11 3.33
C LEU A 379 -3.69 21.74 3.71
N MET A 380 -2.37 21.51 3.65
CA MET A 380 -1.76 20.24 4.09
C MET A 380 -2.00 19.99 5.58
N MET A 381 -1.93 21.04 6.41
CA MET A 381 -2.18 20.89 7.85
C MET A 381 -3.65 20.66 8.18
N VAL A 382 -4.59 21.29 7.47
CA VAL A 382 -6.01 21.01 7.62
C VAL A 382 -6.31 19.57 7.19
N ALA A 383 -5.76 19.10 6.07
CA ALA A 383 -5.87 17.70 5.66
C ALA A 383 -5.28 16.75 6.73
N CYS A 384 -4.11 17.08 7.26
CA CYS A 384 -3.45 16.31 8.32
C CYS A 384 -4.34 16.20 9.57
N VAL A 385 -4.94 17.30 10.02
CA VAL A 385 -5.87 17.31 11.19
C VAL A 385 -7.11 16.46 10.92
N VAL A 386 -7.75 16.60 9.75
CA VAL A 386 -8.92 15.80 9.37
C VAL A 386 -8.60 14.31 9.41
N VAL A 387 -7.50 13.90 8.76
CA VAL A 387 -7.11 12.49 8.72
C VAL A 387 -6.75 11.97 10.10
N THR A 388 -5.97 12.75 10.90
CA THR A 388 -5.56 12.32 12.24
C THR A 388 -6.77 12.16 13.16
N LEU A 389 -7.70 13.12 13.20
CA LEU A 389 -8.89 13.04 14.05
C LEU A 389 -9.81 11.89 13.67
N GLY A 390 -10.03 11.68 12.36
CA GLY A 390 -10.82 10.56 11.88
C GLY A 390 -10.20 9.21 12.26
N THR A 391 -8.88 9.08 12.07
CA THR A 391 -8.16 7.83 12.31
C THR A 391 -8.01 7.49 13.80
N THR A 392 -7.90 8.50 14.67
CA THR A 392 -7.78 8.31 16.13
C THR A 392 -9.12 8.17 16.85
N ARG A 393 -10.24 8.33 16.14
CA ARG A 393 -11.59 8.22 16.71
C ARG A 393 -11.82 6.92 17.50
N PRO A 394 -11.45 5.71 17.02
CA PRO A 394 -11.65 4.47 17.77
C PRO A 394 -10.94 4.48 19.12
N LEU A 395 -9.73 5.06 19.19
CA LEU A 395 -8.95 5.17 20.42
C LEU A 395 -9.66 6.09 21.44
N PHE A 396 -10.16 7.25 21.01
CA PHE A 396 -10.89 8.15 21.88
C PHE A 396 -12.22 7.55 22.37
N GLN A 397 -12.93 6.82 21.50
CA GLN A 397 -14.17 6.14 21.88
C GLN A 397 -13.88 5.04 22.91
N SER A 398 -12.83 4.26 22.74
CA SER A 398 -12.40 3.24 23.69
C SER A 398 -12.06 3.85 25.05
N TRP A 399 -11.37 5.00 25.10
CA TRP A 399 -11.08 5.71 26.35
C TRP A 399 -12.32 6.25 27.04
N MET A 400 -13.35 6.61 26.28
CA MET A 400 -14.64 7.05 26.82
C MET A 400 -15.60 5.89 27.10
N HIS A 401 -15.14 4.65 27.04
CA HIS A 401 -15.94 3.44 27.23
C HIS A 401 -17.10 3.29 26.23
N HIS A 402 -16.96 3.87 25.01
CA HIS A 402 -17.87 3.66 23.91
C HIS A 402 -17.35 2.57 22.98
N SER A 403 -18.24 1.91 22.25
CA SER A 403 -17.87 0.95 21.21
C SER A 403 -17.02 1.64 20.14
N PRO A 404 -15.79 1.14 19.85
CA PRO A 404 -14.92 1.74 18.86
C PRO A 404 -15.51 1.59 17.45
N SER A 405 -15.41 2.65 16.64
CA SER A 405 -15.84 2.64 15.25
C SER A 405 -14.94 3.52 14.39
N SER A 406 -14.49 3.00 13.26
CA SER A 406 -13.75 3.78 12.26
C SER A 406 -14.70 4.59 11.38
N PRO A 407 -14.37 5.83 11.00
CA PRO A 407 -15.16 6.56 10.02
C PRO A 407 -15.16 5.83 8.68
N GLU A 408 -16.29 5.87 7.99
CA GLU A 408 -16.36 5.35 6.63
C GLU A 408 -15.42 6.09 5.65
N PRO A 409 -14.93 5.44 4.59
CA PRO A 409 -14.14 6.08 3.52
C PRO A 409 -14.79 7.36 2.95
N SER A 410 -16.11 7.39 2.90
CA SER A 410 -16.91 8.53 2.45
C SER A 410 -16.65 9.81 3.27
N PHE A 411 -16.38 9.70 4.57
CA PHE A 411 -16.01 10.83 5.42
C PHE A 411 -14.75 11.52 4.93
N TYR A 412 -13.67 10.75 4.73
CA TYR A 412 -12.39 11.30 4.28
C TYR A 412 -12.52 11.91 2.88
N ASN A 413 -13.23 11.23 1.98
CA ASN A 413 -13.45 11.73 0.62
C ASN A 413 -14.19 13.08 0.62
N ARG A 414 -15.27 13.22 1.41
CA ARG A 414 -16.03 14.48 1.52
C ARG A 414 -15.21 15.62 2.09
N MET A 415 -14.43 15.34 3.14
CA MET A 415 -13.65 16.37 3.83
C MET A 415 -12.42 16.81 3.01
N LEU A 416 -11.75 15.88 2.34
CA LEU A 416 -10.50 16.18 1.63
C LEU A 416 -10.71 16.70 0.21
N LEU A 417 -11.86 16.45 -0.41
CA LEU A 417 -12.15 16.89 -1.77
C LEU A 417 -11.98 18.41 -1.97
N PRO A 418 -12.61 19.30 -1.17
CA PRO A 418 -12.43 20.74 -1.34
C PRO A 418 -10.99 21.19 -1.05
N ILE A 419 -10.30 20.52 -0.13
CA ILE A 419 -8.90 20.79 0.17
C ILE A 419 -8.01 20.43 -1.04
N THR A 420 -8.27 19.27 -1.66
CA THR A 420 -7.55 18.82 -2.86
C THR A 420 -7.77 19.75 -4.04
N LEU A 421 -9.01 20.23 -4.22
CA LEU A 421 -9.33 21.19 -5.29
C LEU A 421 -8.57 22.52 -5.09
N ALA A 422 -8.57 23.04 -3.85
CA ALA A 422 -7.81 24.24 -3.52
C ALA A 422 -6.30 24.06 -3.70
N ALA A 423 -5.77 22.90 -3.31
CA ALA A 423 -4.36 22.55 -3.52
C ALA A 423 -4.00 22.45 -5.01
N ALA A 424 -4.84 21.82 -5.83
CA ALA A 424 -4.65 21.74 -7.28
C ALA A 424 -4.66 23.12 -7.94
N PHE A 425 -5.58 23.99 -7.53
CA PHE A 425 -5.63 25.39 -7.99
C PHE A 425 -4.34 26.15 -7.62
N LEU A 426 -3.87 26.02 -6.38
CA LEU A 426 -2.60 26.64 -5.97
C LEU A 426 -1.41 26.09 -6.75
N MET A 427 -1.31 24.78 -6.94
CA MET A 427 -0.23 24.18 -7.72
C MET A 427 -0.24 24.60 -9.17
N ALA A 428 -1.40 24.86 -9.76
CA ALA A 428 -1.53 25.35 -11.11
C ALA A 428 -1.03 26.80 -11.27
N GLY A 429 -1.34 27.66 -10.31
CA GLY A 429 -1.02 29.09 -10.34
C GLY A 429 0.35 29.47 -9.75
N ALA A 430 0.78 28.81 -8.67
CA ALA A 430 1.99 29.16 -7.91
C ALA A 430 3.28 29.22 -8.75
N PRO A 431 3.49 28.38 -9.80
CA PRO A 431 4.66 28.47 -10.68
C PRO A 431 4.89 29.84 -11.32
N TRP A 432 3.81 30.57 -11.59
CA TRP A 432 3.80 31.83 -12.33
C TRP A 432 3.88 33.06 -11.40
N LEU A 433 3.75 32.87 -10.08
CA LEU A 433 3.79 33.96 -9.10
C LEU A 433 5.21 34.41 -8.81
N ALA A 434 5.37 35.73 -8.62
CA ALA A 434 6.58 36.32 -8.03
C ALA A 434 6.58 36.20 -6.50
N TRP A 435 7.75 36.33 -5.85
CA TRP A 435 7.86 36.13 -4.40
C TRP A 435 7.03 37.14 -3.60
N ARG A 436 7.11 38.45 -3.86
CA ARG A 436 6.44 39.48 -3.04
C ARG A 436 5.12 39.97 -3.67
N LYS A 437 5.22 40.47 -4.90
CA LYS A 437 4.11 41.06 -5.63
C LYS A 437 4.17 40.57 -7.07
N THR A 438 3.09 40.03 -7.56
CA THR A 438 2.93 39.62 -8.95
C THR A 438 2.23 40.72 -9.73
N ASP A 439 2.75 41.08 -10.89
CA ASP A 439 2.09 41.93 -11.87
C ASP A 439 0.93 41.13 -12.50
N PRO A 440 -0.34 41.57 -12.33
CA PRO A 440 -1.50 40.81 -12.79
C PRO A 440 -1.51 40.58 -14.30
N ASP A 441 -1.13 41.57 -15.10
CA ASP A 441 -1.17 41.46 -16.56
C ASP A 441 -0.15 40.44 -17.08
N LYS A 442 1.05 40.44 -16.50
CA LYS A 442 2.08 39.45 -16.83
C LYS A 442 1.71 38.06 -16.37
N PHE A 443 1.02 37.95 -15.23
CA PHE A 443 0.53 36.68 -14.70
C PHE A 443 -0.54 36.09 -15.60
N LEU A 444 -1.56 36.89 -15.97
CA LEU A 444 -2.64 36.44 -16.85
C LEU A 444 -2.15 36.04 -18.25
N ARG A 445 -1.24 36.84 -18.83
CA ARG A 445 -0.62 36.48 -20.13
C ARG A 445 0.13 35.16 -20.10
N LYS A 446 0.85 34.85 -18.99
CA LYS A 446 1.57 33.58 -18.85
C LYS A 446 0.64 32.39 -18.65
N LEU A 447 -0.49 32.61 -18.01
CA LEU A 447 -1.50 31.56 -17.77
C LEU A 447 -2.41 31.32 -18.97
N LEU A 448 -2.51 32.22 -19.92
CA LEU A 448 -3.46 32.16 -21.04
C LEU A 448 -3.35 30.81 -21.79
N VAL A 449 -2.15 30.43 -22.21
CA VAL A 449 -1.95 29.18 -22.96
C VAL A 449 -2.25 27.94 -22.09
N PRO A 450 -1.71 27.80 -20.87
CA PRO A 450 -2.12 26.70 -19.98
C PRO A 450 -3.62 26.62 -19.74
N TRP A 451 -4.30 27.77 -19.60
CA TRP A 451 -5.75 27.82 -19.39
C TRP A 451 -6.54 27.39 -20.61
N LEU A 452 -6.14 27.83 -21.83
CA LEU A 452 -6.79 27.39 -23.06
C LEU A 452 -6.67 25.87 -23.27
N VAL A 453 -5.47 25.31 -22.97
CA VAL A 453 -5.24 23.86 -23.06
C VAL A 453 -6.04 23.12 -21.98
N MET A 454 -6.14 23.68 -20.76
CA MET A 454 -6.97 23.13 -19.69
C MET A 454 -8.47 23.15 -20.06
N LEU A 455 -8.96 24.24 -20.70
CA LEU A 455 -10.35 24.30 -21.14
C LEU A 455 -10.64 23.23 -22.21
N ALA A 456 -9.73 23.04 -23.17
CA ALA A 456 -9.84 21.95 -24.14
C ALA A 456 -9.85 20.57 -23.47
N PHE A 457 -8.98 20.35 -22.49
CA PHE A 457 -8.98 19.14 -21.69
C PHE A 457 -10.27 18.99 -20.85
N GLY A 458 -10.75 20.07 -20.24
CA GLY A 458 -12.03 20.08 -19.50
C GLY A 458 -13.21 19.72 -20.41
N PHE A 459 -13.26 20.25 -21.63
CA PHE A 459 -14.24 19.86 -22.62
C PHE A 459 -14.13 18.38 -23.00
N PHE A 460 -12.90 17.90 -23.25
CA PHE A 460 -12.66 16.47 -23.45
C PHE A 460 -13.18 15.63 -22.28
N MET A 461 -12.93 16.06 -21.04
CA MET A 461 -13.42 15.35 -19.84
C MET A 461 -14.95 15.32 -19.75
N ILE A 462 -15.64 16.39 -20.14
CA ILE A 462 -17.12 16.41 -20.21
C ILE A 462 -17.62 15.36 -21.20
N VAL A 463 -17.05 15.31 -22.40
CA VAL A 463 -17.42 14.32 -23.42
C VAL A 463 -17.10 12.90 -22.97
N TRP A 464 -15.93 12.71 -22.38
CA TRP A 464 -15.49 11.40 -21.87
C TRP A 464 -16.39 10.90 -20.74
N VAL A 465 -16.74 11.76 -19.78
CA VAL A 465 -17.66 11.46 -18.67
C VAL A 465 -19.03 11.03 -19.20
N GLN A 466 -19.58 11.79 -20.14
CA GLN A 466 -20.86 11.46 -20.78
C GLN A 466 -20.80 10.12 -21.54
N GLY A 467 -19.69 9.85 -22.21
CA GLY A 467 -19.48 8.58 -22.90
C GLY A 467 -19.37 7.39 -21.93
N ALA A 468 -18.62 7.57 -20.85
CA ALA A 468 -18.49 6.56 -19.81
C ALA A 468 -19.84 6.24 -19.13
N GLU A 469 -20.68 7.25 -18.89
CA GLU A 469 -22.01 7.08 -18.30
C GLU A 469 -23.01 6.44 -19.25
N ARG A 470 -22.96 6.74 -20.56
CA ARG A 470 -23.80 6.07 -21.57
C ARG A 470 -23.46 4.59 -21.69
N GLY A 471 -22.18 4.25 -21.67
CA GLY A 471 -21.72 2.86 -21.60
C GLY A 471 -22.26 2.12 -20.37
N LEU A 472 -22.38 2.81 -19.24
CA LEU A 472 -22.99 2.26 -18.01
C LEU A 472 -24.48 1.96 -18.21
N SER A 473 -25.22 2.82 -18.89
CA SER A 473 -26.68 2.65 -19.06
C SER A 473 -27.07 1.57 -20.08
N GLN A 474 -26.17 1.18 -20.97
CA GLN A 474 -26.44 0.19 -22.02
C GLN A 474 -26.11 -1.26 -21.62
N THR A 475 -25.24 -1.44 -20.64
CA THR A 475 -24.75 -2.76 -20.18
C THR A 475 -25.47 -3.29 -18.95
N ILE A 476 -26.39 -2.55 -18.36
CA ILE A 476 -27.03 -2.91 -17.10
C ILE A 476 -28.44 -3.41 -17.37
N ASP A 477 -28.63 -4.73 -17.26
CA ASP A 477 -29.95 -5.29 -16.97
C ASP A 477 -30.41 -4.81 -15.58
N PRO A 478 -31.51 -4.06 -15.47
CA PRO A 478 -32.01 -3.58 -14.17
C PRO A 478 -32.26 -4.69 -13.14
N ALA A 479 -32.40 -5.94 -13.58
CA ALA A 479 -32.58 -7.12 -12.72
C ALA A 479 -31.25 -7.68 -12.17
N SER A 480 -30.11 -7.33 -12.77
CA SER A 480 -28.77 -7.75 -12.30
C SER A 480 -28.11 -6.79 -11.32
N VAL A 481 -28.78 -5.71 -10.95
CA VAL A 481 -28.32 -4.59 -10.11
C VAL A 481 -28.22 -4.92 -8.60
N ILE A 482 -28.11 -6.18 -8.23
CA ILE A 482 -27.73 -6.54 -6.85
C ILE A 482 -26.18 -6.48 -6.75
N GLY A 483 -25.58 -5.33 -6.98
CA GLY A 483 -24.15 -5.26 -6.81
C GLY A 483 -23.44 -4.10 -7.45
N ILE A 484 -24.11 -3.24 -8.20
CA ILE A 484 -23.49 -1.98 -8.54
C ILE A 484 -23.50 -1.13 -7.26
N GLN A 485 -22.46 -1.24 -6.46
CA GLN A 485 -21.98 -0.08 -5.75
C GLN A 485 -21.44 0.87 -6.83
N THR A 486 -22.39 1.36 -7.64
CA THR A 486 -22.19 2.57 -8.41
C THR A 486 -21.44 3.51 -7.53
N ALA A 487 -20.37 4.06 -8.03
CA ALA A 487 -19.55 5.09 -7.46
C ALA A 487 -20.21 5.63 -6.20
N LYS A 488 -19.75 5.20 -5.03
CA LYS A 488 -20.37 5.44 -3.73
C LYS A 488 -20.83 6.87 -3.75
N ALA A 489 -22.12 7.12 -3.90
CA ALA A 489 -22.67 8.46 -4.15
C ALA A 489 -22.57 9.28 -2.86
N TRP A 490 -21.32 9.68 -2.54
CA TRP A 490 -20.98 10.47 -1.37
C TRP A 490 -21.43 11.93 -1.49
N ILE A 491 -21.88 12.36 -2.68
CA ILE A 491 -22.54 13.64 -2.97
C ILE A 491 -23.57 13.44 -4.08
N ASN A 492 -24.42 14.45 -4.29
CA ASN A 492 -25.38 14.47 -5.41
C ASN A 492 -24.69 14.15 -6.74
N PRO A 493 -25.21 13.23 -7.59
CA PRO A 493 -24.57 12.80 -8.83
C PRO A 493 -24.18 13.95 -9.78
N SER A 494 -25.01 14.99 -9.89
CA SER A 494 -24.68 16.16 -10.71
C SER A 494 -23.49 16.94 -10.16
N LEU A 495 -23.42 17.11 -8.84
CA LEU A 495 -22.28 17.75 -8.20
C LEU A 495 -21.01 16.89 -8.33
N GLN A 496 -21.14 15.58 -8.22
CA GLN A 496 -20.03 14.64 -8.41
C GLN A 496 -19.39 14.78 -9.81
N ARG A 497 -20.22 14.85 -10.87
CA ARG A 497 -19.74 15.10 -12.25
C ARG A 497 -18.96 16.39 -12.36
N VAL A 498 -19.53 17.48 -11.84
CA VAL A 498 -18.85 18.79 -11.84
C VAL A 498 -17.50 18.70 -11.12
N MET A 499 -17.47 18.07 -9.94
CA MET A 499 -16.25 17.94 -9.16
C MET A 499 -15.19 17.10 -9.85
N VAL A 500 -15.56 16.00 -10.53
CA VAL A 500 -14.63 15.18 -11.32
C VAL A 500 -14.02 15.99 -12.45
N VAL A 501 -14.83 16.70 -13.22
CA VAL A 501 -14.33 17.54 -14.33
C VAL A 501 -13.43 18.65 -13.80
N MET A 502 -13.83 19.34 -12.73
CA MET A 502 -13.04 20.42 -12.12
C MET A 502 -11.70 19.92 -11.58
N LEU A 503 -11.70 18.83 -10.81
CA LEU A 503 -10.48 18.26 -10.24
C LEU A 503 -9.55 17.73 -11.32
N SER A 504 -10.09 17.05 -12.33
CA SER A 504 -9.30 16.56 -13.47
C SER A 504 -8.69 17.74 -14.25
N ALA A 505 -9.47 18.78 -14.53
CA ALA A 505 -9.00 19.98 -15.21
C ALA A 505 -7.94 20.73 -14.40
N MET A 506 -8.14 20.90 -13.08
CA MET A 506 -7.17 21.57 -12.21
C MET A 506 -5.91 20.74 -12.00
N GLY A 507 -6.03 19.42 -11.82
CA GLY A 507 -4.88 18.51 -11.75
C GLY A 507 -4.05 18.53 -13.05
N PHE A 508 -4.73 18.48 -14.18
CA PHE A 508 -4.09 18.61 -15.49
C PHE A 508 -3.40 19.97 -15.68
N LEU A 509 -4.05 21.07 -15.31
CA LEU A 509 -3.47 22.40 -15.35
C LEU A 509 -2.24 22.51 -14.46
N ALA A 510 -2.29 21.91 -13.25
CA ALA A 510 -1.15 21.84 -12.34
C ALA A 510 0.01 21.06 -12.98
N ALA A 511 -0.24 19.89 -13.57
CA ALA A 511 0.77 19.11 -14.27
C ALA A 511 1.37 19.90 -15.44
N LEU A 512 0.54 20.50 -16.29
CA LEU A 512 0.96 21.27 -17.46
C LEU A 512 1.81 22.50 -17.07
N SER A 513 1.33 23.32 -16.13
CA SER A 513 2.04 24.53 -15.66
C SER A 513 3.42 24.20 -15.09
N ASN A 514 3.49 23.15 -14.26
CA ASN A 514 4.73 22.69 -13.66
C ASN A 514 5.66 22.03 -14.68
N SER A 515 5.14 21.30 -15.69
CA SER A 515 5.92 20.73 -16.80
C SER A 515 6.61 21.80 -17.62
N MET A 516 5.89 22.86 -17.99
CA MET A 516 6.45 23.98 -18.75
C MET A 516 7.60 24.65 -18.01
N LEU A 517 7.48 24.79 -16.68
CA LEU A 517 8.53 25.39 -15.87
C LEU A 517 9.66 24.41 -15.59
N ALA A 518 9.35 23.15 -15.31
CA ALA A 518 10.34 22.08 -15.17
C ALA A 518 11.24 21.99 -16.39
N TYR A 519 10.67 22.01 -17.60
CA TYR A 519 11.41 21.99 -18.85
C TYR A 519 12.37 23.20 -19.01
N ARG A 520 11.88 24.42 -18.73
CA ARG A 520 12.73 25.64 -18.80
C ARG A 520 13.89 25.57 -17.81
N VAL A 521 13.59 25.16 -16.56
CA VAL A 521 14.58 25.08 -15.50
C VAL A 521 15.57 23.96 -15.76
N PHE A 522 15.10 22.81 -16.24
CA PHE A 522 15.94 21.66 -16.57
C PHE A 522 16.98 22.00 -17.64
N ARG A 523 16.61 22.72 -18.68
CA ARG A 523 17.56 23.17 -19.72
C ARG A 523 18.67 24.08 -19.18
N ALA A 524 18.39 24.87 -18.13
CA ALA A 524 19.37 25.77 -17.53
C ALA A 524 20.15 25.12 -16.38
N LYS A 525 19.47 24.42 -15.49
CA LYS A 525 20.03 23.77 -14.26
C LYS A 525 19.23 22.51 -13.94
N PRO A 526 19.61 21.32 -14.46
CA PRO A 526 18.81 20.10 -14.37
C PRO A 526 18.35 19.76 -12.94
N LEU A 527 19.26 19.81 -11.95
CA LEU A 527 18.93 19.51 -10.56
C LEU A 527 17.92 20.48 -9.92
N ALA A 528 17.74 21.67 -10.50
CA ALA A 528 16.79 22.66 -9.99
C ALA A 528 15.34 22.38 -10.43
N ALA A 529 15.12 21.48 -11.38
CA ALA A 529 13.80 21.12 -11.88
C ALA A 529 13.03 20.20 -10.91
N GLY A 530 13.70 19.59 -9.92
CA GLY A 530 13.12 18.52 -9.08
C GLY A 530 11.79 18.91 -8.42
N GLY A 531 11.70 20.09 -7.79
CA GLY A 531 10.46 20.51 -7.17
C GLY A 531 9.28 20.68 -8.15
N TRP A 532 9.56 21.18 -9.36
CA TRP A 532 8.55 21.33 -10.42
C TRP A 532 8.11 19.96 -10.93
N LEU A 533 9.06 19.05 -11.13
CA LEU A 533 8.79 17.68 -11.54
C LEU A 533 7.92 16.95 -10.50
N ALA A 534 8.17 17.15 -9.21
CA ALA A 534 7.32 16.58 -8.15
C ALA A 534 5.86 17.04 -8.28
N HIS A 535 5.62 18.32 -8.57
CA HIS A 535 4.26 18.82 -8.76
C HIS A 535 3.60 18.35 -10.06
N VAL A 536 4.37 18.08 -11.12
CA VAL A 536 3.86 17.38 -12.32
C VAL A 536 3.27 16.03 -11.90
N GLY A 537 4.03 15.26 -11.12
CA GLY A 537 3.57 13.95 -10.64
C GLY A 537 2.31 14.04 -9.79
N ILE A 538 2.23 14.99 -8.85
CA ILE A 538 1.01 15.20 -8.03
C ILE A 538 -0.19 15.61 -8.89
N GLY A 539 -0.01 16.46 -9.91
CA GLY A 539 -1.09 16.82 -10.83
C GLY A 539 -1.66 15.62 -11.60
N LEU A 540 -0.78 14.74 -12.11
CA LEU A 540 -1.19 13.49 -12.77
C LEU A 540 -1.86 12.52 -11.78
N LEU A 541 -1.33 12.41 -10.56
CA LEU A 541 -1.92 11.60 -9.50
C LEU A 541 -3.35 12.03 -9.18
N ILE A 542 -3.63 13.33 -9.07
CA ILE A 542 -4.99 13.85 -8.83
C ILE A 542 -5.93 13.42 -9.96
N VAL A 543 -5.52 13.56 -11.22
CA VAL A 543 -6.33 13.12 -12.36
C VAL A 543 -6.59 11.61 -12.30
N GLY A 544 -5.54 10.81 -12.11
CA GLY A 544 -5.65 9.36 -12.05
C GLY A 544 -6.57 8.88 -10.91
N VAL A 545 -6.37 9.40 -9.70
CA VAL A 545 -7.18 9.01 -8.52
C VAL A 545 -8.65 9.34 -8.73
N ILE A 546 -8.97 10.57 -9.18
CA ILE A 546 -10.37 10.96 -9.30
C ILE A 546 -11.09 10.21 -10.42
N VAL A 547 -10.43 9.99 -11.55
CA VAL A 547 -11.03 9.29 -12.69
C VAL A 547 -11.16 7.79 -12.39
N SER A 548 -10.09 7.16 -11.90
CA SER A 548 -10.10 5.72 -11.63
C SER A 548 -11.14 5.34 -10.58
N ASN A 549 -11.18 6.06 -9.44
CA ASN A 549 -12.11 5.72 -8.35
C ASN A 549 -13.57 6.07 -8.66
N THR A 550 -13.82 7.08 -9.51
CA THR A 550 -15.22 7.50 -9.81
C THR A 550 -15.85 6.67 -10.90
N TYR A 551 -15.07 6.22 -11.87
CA TYR A 551 -15.56 5.48 -13.04
C TYR A 551 -15.10 4.02 -13.08
N GLU A 552 -14.70 3.49 -11.97
CA GLU A 552 -14.53 2.07 -11.77
C GLU A 552 -15.87 1.34 -11.95
N ARG A 553 -15.88 0.20 -12.62
CA ARG A 553 -17.05 -0.63 -12.87
C ARG A 553 -16.72 -2.06 -12.54
N THR A 554 -17.64 -2.73 -11.88
CA THR A 554 -17.47 -4.13 -11.49
C THR A 554 -18.67 -4.94 -11.97
N GLU A 555 -18.43 -6.04 -12.66
CA GLU A 555 -19.42 -7.01 -13.03
C GLU A 555 -19.11 -8.37 -12.41
N ARG A 556 -20.15 -9.06 -11.94
CA ARG A 556 -20.05 -10.39 -11.35
C ARG A 556 -20.84 -11.38 -12.19
N PHE A 557 -20.20 -12.47 -12.56
CA PHE A 557 -20.83 -13.55 -13.31
C PHE A 557 -20.13 -14.88 -13.03
N THR A 558 -20.81 -15.97 -13.32
CA THR A 558 -20.21 -17.31 -13.18
C THR A 558 -19.78 -17.81 -14.56
N LEU A 559 -18.50 -18.19 -14.67
CA LEU A 559 -18.00 -18.95 -15.82
C LEU A 559 -18.19 -20.44 -15.54
N VAL A 560 -18.66 -21.16 -16.53
CA VAL A 560 -18.84 -22.61 -16.47
C VAL A 560 -17.92 -23.28 -17.50
N GLU A 561 -17.28 -24.35 -17.11
CA GLU A 561 -16.38 -25.11 -17.97
C GLU A 561 -17.12 -25.62 -19.22
N GLY A 562 -16.60 -25.24 -20.40
CA GLY A 562 -17.20 -25.63 -21.68
C GLY A 562 -18.41 -24.79 -22.15
N ASP A 563 -18.85 -23.80 -21.38
CA ASP A 563 -19.91 -22.89 -21.79
C ASP A 563 -19.39 -21.80 -22.73
N ALA A 564 -20.33 -21.15 -23.43
CA ALA A 564 -20.03 -19.97 -24.26
C ALA A 564 -19.45 -18.84 -23.41
N PRO A 565 -18.50 -18.06 -23.95
CA PRO A 565 -17.91 -16.93 -23.25
C PRO A 565 -18.92 -15.91 -22.75
N ARG A 566 -18.65 -15.35 -21.59
CA ARG A 566 -19.41 -14.23 -21.02
C ARG A 566 -18.79 -12.90 -21.45
N GLU A 567 -19.63 -11.94 -21.78
CA GLU A 567 -19.18 -10.61 -22.17
C GLU A 567 -19.34 -9.63 -21.01
N ALA A 568 -18.27 -8.87 -20.73
CA ALA A 568 -18.27 -7.76 -19.81
C ALA A 568 -17.31 -6.68 -20.31
N PHE A 569 -17.71 -5.39 -20.26
CA PHE A 569 -16.92 -4.24 -20.71
C PHE A 569 -16.44 -4.33 -22.18
N GLY A 570 -17.16 -5.09 -23.02
CA GLY A 570 -16.76 -5.37 -24.41
C GLY A 570 -15.71 -6.46 -24.58
N TYR A 571 -15.23 -7.07 -23.48
CA TYR A 571 -14.34 -8.23 -23.46
C TYR A 571 -15.14 -9.52 -23.30
N LYS A 572 -14.67 -10.59 -23.93
CA LYS A 572 -15.26 -11.93 -23.79
C LYS A 572 -14.37 -12.78 -22.88
N PHE A 573 -14.96 -13.44 -21.90
CA PHE A 573 -14.28 -14.25 -20.88
C PHE A 573 -14.73 -15.71 -21.00
N ALA A 574 -13.77 -16.63 -21.11
CA ALA A 574 -14.01 -18.06 -21.13
C ALA A 574 -13.12 -18.78 -20.13
N PHE A 575 -13.67 -19.72 -19.39
CA PHE A 575 -12.90 -20.57 -18.49
C PHE A 575 -12.32 -21.75 -19.25
N GLU A 576 -10.99 -21.92 -19.23
CA GLU A 576 -10.28 -23.00 -19.94
C GLU A 576 -9.86 -24.16 -19.05
N GLY A 577 -10.02 -24.02 -17.73
CA GLY A 577 -9.59 -25.02 -16.76
C GLY A 577 -8.67 -24.44 -15.67
N MET A 578 -8.10 -25.33 -14.90
CA MET A 578 -7.20 -25.00 -13.80
C MET A 578 -5.78 -25.48 -14.11
N THR A 579 -4.78 -24.73 -13.66
CA THR A 579 -3.40 -25.20 -13.59
C THR A 579 -3.12 -25.71 -12.18
N GLY A 580 -2.44 -26.83 -12.08
CA GLY A 580 -2.11 -27.49 -10.81
C GLY A 580 -2.82 -28.81 -10.64
N LYS A 581 -2.25 -29.68 -9.82
CA LYS A 581 -2.87 -30.96 -9.47
C LYS A 581 -3.42 -30.87 -8.06
N PRO A 582 -4.73 -30.99 -7.86
CA PRO A 582 -5.24 -31.20 -6.52
C PRO A 582 -4.57 -32.45 -5.94
N ILE A 583 -3.91 -32.34 -4.81
CA ILE A 583 -3.39 -33.50 -4.10
C ILE A 583 -4.60 -34.28 -3.60
N ALA A 584 -4.75 -35.51 -4.07
CA ALA A 584 -5.88 -36.36 -3.70
C ALA A 584 -6.06 -36.39 -2.18
N GLY A 585 -7.23 -35.98 -1.69
CA GLY A 585 -7.65 -36.06 -0.30
C GLY A 585 -7.16 -34.94 0.63
N ARG A 586 -6.52 -33.87 0.10
CA ARG A 586 -6.21 -32.68 0.90
C ARG A 586 -6.68 -31.41 0.20
N PRO A 587 -7.24 -30.43 0.93
CA PRO A 587 -7.52 -29.12 0.36
C PRO A 587 -6.22 -28.51 -0.20
N LEU A 588 -6.34 -27.72 -1.25
CA LEU A 588 -5.23 -27.03 -1.90
C LEU A 588 -4.41 -26.26 -0.86
N ASN A 589 -3.16 -26.66 -0.64
CA ASN A 589 -2.28 -25.98 0.28
C ASN A 589 -1.63 -24.79 -0.45
N PRO A 590 -1.82 -23.54 0.01
CA PRO A 590 -1.23 -22.37 -0.63
C PRO A 590 0.31 -22.39 -0.63
N GLU A 591 0.93 -23.06 0.32
CA GLU A 591 2.38 -23.20 0.41
C GLU A 591 2.94 -24.18 -0.63
N TYR A 592 2.18 -25.22 -0.95
CA TYR A 592 2.64 -26.29 -1.85
C TYR A 592 2.23 -26.08 -3.30
N ASP A 593 1.26 -25.22 -3.59
CA ASP A 593 0.77 -25.09 -4.95
C ASP A 593 0.45 -23.66 -5.37
N ARG A 594 1.49 -22.83 -5.41
CA ARG A 594 1.43 -21.49 -6.04
C ARG A 594 1.15 -21.57 -7.53
N SER A 595 1.25 -22.76 -8.13
CA SER A 595 0.89 -23.02 -9.52
C SER A 595 -0.60 -23.14 -9.75
N ASN A 596 -1.40 -23.33 -8.69
CA ASN A 596 -2.86 -23.40 -8.81
C ASN A 596 -3.44 -22.05 -9.18
N SER A 597 -3.78 -21.91 -10.42
CA SER A 597 -4.47 -20.74 -10.95
C SER A 597 -5.58 -21.19 -11.90
N LEU A 598 -6.59 -20.36 -12.02
CA LEU A 598 -7.62 -20.49 -13.03
C LEU A 598 -7.07 -19.99 -14.36
N LYS A 599 -7.38 -20.68 -15.45
CA LYS A 599 -7.08 -20.19 -16.80
C LYS A 599 -8.33 -19.54 -17.36
N ILE A 600 -8.32 -18.23 -17.48
CA ILE A 600 -9.41 -17.45 -18.05
C ILE A 600 -8.90 -16.81 -19.33
N ARG A 601 -9.43 -17.29 -20.46
CA ARG A 601 -9.13 -16.66 -21.74
C ARG A 601 -9.93 -15.39 -21.88
N ILE A 602 -9.26 -14.32 -22.33
CA ILE A 602 -9.86 -13.01 -22.53
C ILE A 602 -9.66 -12.59 -23.98
N ALA A 603 -10.74 -12.32 -24.67
CA ALA A 603 -10.73 -11.75 -26.01
C ALA A 603 -11.10 -10.26 -25.96
N PRO A 604 -10.25 -9.36 -26.50
CA PRO A 604 -10.54 -7.93 -26.57
C PRO A 604 -11.74 -7.60 -27.46
N PRO A 605 -12.33 -6.39 -27.33
CA PRO A 605 -13.44 -5.94 -28.16
C PRO A 605 -13.17 -6.06 -29.66
N GLY A 606 -14.14 -6.55 -30.43
CA GLY A 606 -14.06 -6.65 -31.89
C GLY A 606 -13.35 -7.89 -32.44
N ILE A 607 -12.96 -8.83 -31.57
CA ILE A 607 -12.39 -10.12 -31.99
C ILE A 607 -13.47 -11.20 -31.93
N ASP A 608 -13.75 -11.83 -33.08
CA ASP A 608 -14.62 -13.02 -33.13
C ASP A 608 -13.89 -14.26 -32.65
N GLU A 609 -14.63 -15.15 -31.98
CA GLU A 609 -14.09 -16.37 -31.36
C GLU A 609 -13.42 -17.33 -32.35
N GLY A 610 -13.89 -17.34 -33.58
CA GLY A 610 -13.27 -18.12 -34.66
C GLY A 610 -11.86 -17.67 -35.05
N ALA A 611 -11.51 -16.41 -34.78
CA ALA A 611 -10.17 -15.87 -35.05
C ALA A 611 -9.18 -16.17 -33.89
N ALA A 612 -9.67 -16.56 -32.73
CA ALA A 612 -8.84 -16.85 -31.53
C ALA A 612 -8.02 -18.16 -31.69
N THR A 613 -8.38 -19.01 -32.65
CA THR A 613 -7.66 -20.25 -32.97
C THR A 613 -6.63 -20.10 -34.11
N ASN A 614 -6.62 -18.97 -34.82
CA ASN A 614 -5.70 -18.74 -35.95
C ASN A 614 -4.59 -17.77 -35.57
N ALA A 615 -3.36 -18.23 -35.53
CA ALA A 615 -2.17 -17.47 -35.20
C ALA A 615 -1.89 -16.25 -36.14
N ASP A 616 -2.66 -16.09 -37.22
CA ASP A 616 -2.44 -15.09 -38.27
C ASP A 616 -3.24 -13.79 -38.12
N SER A 617 -4.15 -13.66 -37.13
CA SER A 617 -5.05 -12.47 -37.09
C SER A 617 -4.52 -11.26 -36.33
N GLY A 618 -3.27 -11.23 -35.89
CA GLY A 618 -2.63 -10.05 -35.24
C GLY A 618 -3.28 -9.56 -33.94
N ALA A 619 -4.49 -9.97 -33.64
CA ALA A 619 -5.23 -9.64 -32.45
C ALA A 619 -5.03 -10.74 -31.41
N LYS A 620 -4.28 -10.41 -30.35
CA LYS A 620 -3.89 -11.38 -29.33
C LYS A 620 -4.97 -11.54 -28.28
N THR A 621 -5.62 -12.71 -28.25
CA THR A 621 -6.25 -13.18 -27.03
C THR A 621 -5.16 -13.45 -25.99
N PHE A 622 -5.45 -13.20 -24.72
CA PHE A 622 -4.51 -13.49 -23.63
C PHE A 622 -5.19 -14.33 -22.54
N VAL A 623 -4.38 -15.02 -21.77
CA VAL A 623 -4.87 -15.86 -20.66
C VAL A 623 -4.51 -15.18 -19.36
N SER A 624 -5.53 -14.90 -18.56
CA SER A 624 -5.41 -14.35 -17.22
C SER A 624 -5.50 -15.48 -16.19
N ASN A 625 -4.71 -15.36 -15.12
CA ASN A 625 -4.55 -16.44 -14.14
C ASN A 625 -4.82 -15.96 -12.70
N PRO A 626 -6.08 -15.63 -12.34
CA PRO A 626 -6.42 -15.37 -10.96
C PRO A 626 -6.20 -16.64 -10.11
N ARG A 627 -5.75 -16.43 -8.87
CA ARG A 627 -5.33 -17.52 -7.99
C ARG A 627 -6.30 -17.67 -6.84
N TRP A 628 -6.40 -18.88 -6.35
CA TRP A 628 -7.27 -19.23 -5.25
C TRP A 628 -6.58 -20.27 -4.36
N PHE A 629 -6.55 -20.02 -3.05
CA PHE A 629 -5.84 -20.85 -2.08
C PHE A 629 -6.38 -20.69 -0.65
N VAL A 630 -6.03 -21.62 0.23
CA VAL A 630 -6.40 -21.61 1.65
C VAL A 630 -5.56 -20.58 2.41
N GLN A 631 -6.18 -19.76 3.23
CA GLN A 631 -5.50 -18.69 3.98
C GLN A 631 -4.64 -19.22 5.13
N SER A 632 -5.05 -20.29 5.80
CA SER A 632 -4.34 -20.88 6.93
C SER A 632 -4.62 -22.37 7.02
N LEU A 633 -3.58 -23.16 7.29
CA LEU A 633 -3.64 -24.62 7.47
C LEU A 633 -3.90 -25.06 8.91
N ASN A 634 -3.78 -24.15 9.88
CA ASN A 634 -3.95 -24.46 11.30
C ASN A 634 -5.42 -24.45 11.75
N VAL A 635 -6.29 -25.09 10.99
CA VAL A 635 -7.71 -25.20 11.35
C VAL A 635 -8.01 -26.64 11.66
N ALA A 636 -8.48 -26.89 12.87
CA ALA A 636 -8.84 -28.23 13.35
C ALA A 636 -9.98 -28.90 12.59
N ASN A 637 -10.65 -28.19 11.69
CA ASN A 637 -11.82 -28.67 10.94
C ASN A 637 -11.86 -28.04 9.54
N GLU A 638 -12.01 -28.87 8.50
CA GLU A 638 -12.09 -28.44 7.09
C GLU A 638 -13.21 -27.41 6.83
N ALA A 639 -14.31 -27.48 7.60
CA ALA A 639 -15.42 -26.53 7.51
C ALA A 639 -15.05 -25.09 7.92
N GLN A 640 -13.88 -24.88 8.54
CA GLN A 640 -13.38 -23.58 8.98
C GLN A 640 -12.28 -23.01 8.06
N LEU A 641 -11.96 -23.69 6.95
CA LEU A 641 -10.98 -23.21 5.99
C LEU A 641 -11.44 -21.89 5.36
N LYS A 642 -10.65 -20.85 5.57
CA LYS A 642 -10.85 -19.57 4.88
C LYS A 642 -10.05 -19.56 3.59
N TYR A 643 -10.72 -19.30 2.50
CA TYR A 643 -10.08 -19.14 1.19
C TYR A 643 -9.75 -17.70 0.92
N MET A 644 -8.68 -17.49 0.20
CA MET A 644 -8.21 -16.19 -0.27
C MET A 644 -8.04 -16.24 -1.79
N SER A 645 -8.50 -15.19 -2.45
CA SER A 645 -8.30 -14.99 -3.88
C SER A 645 -7.19 -13.96 -4.11
N TRP A 646 -6.23 -14.30 -4.97
CA TRP A 646 -5.33 -13.30 -5.54
C TRP A 646 -5.81 -12.92 -6.93
N PRO A 647 -6.05 -11.64 -7.17
CA PRO A 647 -6.51 -11.18 -8.46
C PRO A 647 -5.43 -11.35 -9.54
N ALA A 648 -5.88 -11.48 -10.77
CA ALA A 648 -5.05 -11.24 -11.93
C ALA A 648 -5.39 -9.86 -12.49
N ILE A 649 -4.37 -9.09 -12.88
CA ILE A 649 -4.52 -7.72 -13.35
C ILE A 649 -3.96 -7.62 -14.76
N GLU A 650 -4.85 -7.41 -15.72
CA GLU A 650 -4.48 -7.20 -17.11
C GLU A 650 -4.34 -5.71 -17.40
N ARG A 651 -3.11 -5.29 -17.60
CA ARG A 651 -2.75 -3.88 -17.74
C ARG A 651 -2.81 -3.44 -19.19
N THR A 652 -3.63 -2.43 -19.48
CA THR A 652 -3.66 -1.76 -20.77
C THR A 652 -3.28 -0.28 -20.62
N PRO A 653 -2.91 0.41 -21.69
CA PRO A 653 -2.53 1.83 -21.59
C PRO A 653 -3.63 2.75 -21.03
N GLY A 654 -4.90 2.42 -21.25
CA GLY A 654 -6.04 3.27 -20.86
C GLY A 654 -6.77 2.81 -19.61
N HIS A 655 -6.61 1.54 -19.22
CA HIS A 655 -7.31 0.95 -18.09
C HIS A 655 -6.66 -0.38 -17.67
N ASP A 656 -6.96 -0.83 -16.46
CA ASP A 656 -6.70 -2.19 -16.03
C ASP A 656 -8.00 -2.98 -15.97
N LEU A 657 -7.94 -4.26 -16.35
CA LEU A 657 -8.95 -5.26 -16.04
C LEU A 657 -8.47 -6.05 -14.82
N TYR A 658 -9.23 -5.97 -13.77
CA TYR A 658 -8.92 -6.62 -12.50
C TYR A 658 -9.86 -7.82 -12.34
N LEU A 659 -9.32 -9.02 -12.34
CA LEU A 659 -10.08 -10.27 -12.24
C LEU A 659 -9.85 -10.87 -10.86
N SER A 660 -10.91 -11.02 -10.08
CA SER A 660 -10.89 -11.72 -8.79
C SER A 660 -12.02 -12.73 -8.72
N LEU A 661 -11.91 -13.65 -7.78
CA LEU A 661 -13.01 -14.58 -7.49
C LEU A 661 -13.99 -13.91 -6.54
N ALA A 662 -15.25 -13.93 -6.91
CA ALA A 662 -16.34 -13.44 -6.06
C ALA A 662 -16.69 -14.46 -4.95
N ASP A 663 -16.40 -15.74 -5.20
CA ASP A 663 -16.61 -16.83 -4.26
C ASP A 663 -15.71 -18.03 -4.65
N THR A 664 -15.70 -19.07 -3.84
CA THR A 664 -14.94 -20.29 -4.06
C THR A 664 -15.41 -21.02 -5.33
N PRO A 665 -14.47 -21.39 -6.24
CA PRO A 665 -14.82 -22.25 -7.37
C PRO A 665 -15.29 -23.62 -6.88
N GLU A 666 -16.39 -24.09 -7.45
CA GLU A 666 -16.99 -25.36 -7.07
C GLU A 666 -17.15 -26.28 -8.29
N ARG A 667 -17.01 -27.58 -8.07
CA ARG A 667 -17.48 -28.56 -9.04
C ARG A 667 -18.94 -28.81 -8.81
N ARG A 668 -19.75 -28.52 -9.81
CA ARG A 668 -21.19 -28.83 -9.78
C ARG A 668 -21.56 -29.74 -10.94
N ALA A 669 -22.62 -30.48 -10.75
CA ALA A 669 -23.19 -31.31 -11.80
C ALA A 669 -23.52 -30.47 -13.04
N THR A 670 -23.29 -31.05 -14.21
CA THR A 670 -23.43 -30.37 -15.51
C THR A 670 -24.83 -29.79 -15.68
N THR A 671 -24.92 -28.52 -16.06
CA THR A 671 -26.18 -27.81 -16.30
C THR A 671 -26.50 -27.80 -17.80
N VAL A 672 -27.68 -28.22 -18.16
CA VAL A 672 -28.12 -28.31 -19.56
C VAL A 672 -29.44 -27.57 -19.76
N LYS A 673 -29.55 -26.84 -20.85
CA LYS A 673 -30.82 -26.21 -21.29
C LYS A 673 -31.48 -27.12 -22.31
N LEU A 674 -32.69 -27.54 -22.02
CA LEU A 674 -33.49 -28.40 -22.86
C LEU A 674 -34.66 -27.59 -23.43
N GLU A 675 -34.69 -27.45 -24.74
CA GLU A 675 -35.84 -26.86 -25.42
C GLU A 675 -36.94 -27.92 -25.60
N LEU A 676 -38.19 -27.49 -25.50
CA LEU A 676 -39.35 -28.40 -25.66
C LEU A 676 -39.29 -29.11 -26.99
N MET A 677 -39.42 -30.44 -26.94
CA MET A 677 -39.46 -31.33 -28.13
C MET A 677 -38.17 -31.39 -28.96
N LYS A 678 -37.03 -30.87 -28.42
CA LYS A 678 -35.73 -31.00 -29.06
C LYS A 678 -34.78 -31.89 -28.27
N PRO A 679 -34.15 -32.88 -28.88
CA PRO A 679 -33.19 -33.74 -28.21
C PRO A 679 -31.86 -32.98 -28.02
N VAL A 680 -31.21 -33.20 -26.89
CA VAL A 680 -29.88 -32.66 -26.55
C VAL A 680 -28.99 -33.82 -26.13
N LYS A 681 -27.86 -34.01 -26.82
CA LYS A 681 -26.88 -35.03 -26.47
C LYS A 681 -25.90 -34.51 -25.44
N VAL A 682 -25.72 -35.23 -24.32
CA VAL A 682 -24.81 -34.89 -23.23
C VAL A 682 -24.04 -36.15 -22.82
N GLY A 683 -22.75 -36.21 -23.20
CA GLY A 683 -21.96 -37.43 -23.04
C GLY A 683 -22.58 -38.61 -23.77
N SER A 684 -22.81 -39.71 -23.05
CA SER A 684 -23.46 -40.93 -23.52
C SER A 684 -24.99 -40.89 -23.44
N TYR A 685 -25.59 -39.77 -23.11
CA TYR A 685 -27.03 -39.63 -22.96
C TYR A 685 -27.63 -38.67 -23.98
N GLU A 686 -28.86 -38.99 -24.42
CA GLU A 686 -29.67 -38.07 -25.20
C GLU A 686 -30.89 -37.68 -24.36
N LEU A 687 -31.00 -36.40 -24.02
CA LEU A 687 -32.04 -35.86 -23.16
C LEU A 687 -33.12 -35.21 -24.01
N PHE A 688 -34.39 -35.47 -23.68
CA PHE A 688 -35.54 -34.99 -24.43
C PHE A 688 -36.60 -34.42 -23.48
N TYR A 689 -36.76 -33.09 -23.49
CA TYR A 689 -37.84 -32.42 -22.75
C TYR A 689 -39.13 -32.51 -23.52
N TYR A 690 -40.08 -33.37 -22.99
CA TYR A 690 -41.31 -33.70 -23.69
C TYR A 690 -42.41 -32.68 -23.38
N LYS A 691 -42.71 -32.40 -22.10
CA LYS A 691 -43.75 -31.46 -21.69
C LYS A 691 -43.56 -30.93 -20.27
N PRO A 692 -44.07 -29.69 -19.99
CA PRO A 692 -44.17 -29.22 -18.61
C PRO A 692 -45.23 -30.03 -17.84
N ILE A 693 -45.02 -30.19 -16.55
CA ILE A 693 -45.98 -30.79 -15.61
C ILE A 693 -46.30 -29.75 -14.57
N SER A 694 -47.59 -29.50 -14.35
CA SER A 694 -48.03 -28.59 -13.29
C SER A 694 -49.22 -29.21 -12.55
N GLN A 695 -49.11 -29.25 -11.22
CA GLN A 695 -50.24 -29.53 -10.30
C GLN A 695 -50.38 -28.30 -9.42
N PRO A 696 -51.43 -27.49 -9.59
CA PRO A 696 -51.61 -26.23 -8.88
C PRO A 696 -51.43 -26.39 -7.37
N GLY A 697 -50.52 -25.60 -6.78
CA GLY A 697 -50.21 -25.58 -5.35
C GLY A 697 -49.39 -26.74 -4.81
N LYS A 698 -49.02 -27.73 -5.64
CA LYS A 698 -48.29 -28.93 -5.20
C LYS A 698 -46.97 -29.16 -5.92
N TYR A 699 -46.95 -29.01 -7.26
CA TYR A 699 -45.82 -29.44 -8.07
C TYR A 699 -45.73 -28.68 -9.39
N ILE A 700 -44.54 -28.21 -9.73
CA ILE A 700 -44.19 -27.66 -11.04
C ILE A 700 -42.91 -28.34 -11.52
N GLY A 701 -42.94 -28.98 -12.68
CA GLY A 701 -41.79 -29.75 -13.18
C GLY A 701 -41.80 -29.95 -14.70
N ALA A 702 -40.88 -30.77 -15.15
CA ALA A 702 -40.71 -31.14 -16.55
C ALA A 702 -40.67 -32.67 -16.71
N LEU A 703 -41.38 -33.22 -17.71
CA LEU A 703 -41.20 -34.60 -18.12
C LEU A 703 -40.02 -34.66 -19.11
N ILE A 704 -38.98 -35.35 -18.69
CA ILE A 704 -37.73 -35.47 -19.45
C ILE A 704 -37.46 -36.96 -19.67
N TYR A 705 -37.19 -37.35 -20.88
CA TYR A 705 -36.73 -38.69 -21.24
C TYR A 705 -35.21 -38.69 -21.36
N ILE A 706 -34.54 -39.64 -20.73
CA ILE A 706 -33.13 -39.94 -20.88
C ILE A 706 -32.99 -41.19 -21.72
N LYS A 707 -32.36 -41.09 -22.88
CA LYS A 707 -32.01 -42.23 -23.71
C LYS A 707 -30.51 -42.49 -23.58
N THR A 708 -30.15 -43.70 -23.23
CA THR A 708 -28.79 -44.19 -23.11
C THR A 708 -28.26 -44.73 -24.44
N ASP A 709 -26.95 -44.88 -24.60
CA ASP A 709 -26.32 -45.37 -25.84
C ASP A 709 -26.75 -46.81 -26.21
N ASP A 710 -27.14 -47.62 -25.21
CA ASP A 710 -27.72 -48.96 -25.41
C ASP A 710 -29.19 -48.93 -25.82
N GLY A 711 -29.76 -47.74 -26.00
CA GLY A 711 -31.15 -47.56 -26.47
C GLY A 711 -32.21 -47.59 -25.39
N LYS A 712 -31.88 -47.74 -24.11
CA LYS A 712 -32.84 -47.70 -23.00
C LYS A 712 -33.38 -46.30 -22.85
N VAL A 713 -34.69 -46.15 -22.66
CA VAL A 713 -35.35 -44.84 -22.44
C VAL A 713 -35.94 -44.79 -21.04
N ILE A 714 -35.49 -43.84 -20.25
CA ILE A 714 -35.84 -43.63 -18.85
C ILE A 714 -36.64 -42.33 -18.69
N PRO A 715 -37.93 -42.40 -18.31
CA PRO A 715 -38.70 -41.18 -18.00
C PRO A 715 -38.35 -40.63 -16.63
N THR A 716 -38.11 -39.32 -16.53
CA THR A 716 -37.85 -38.62 -15.29
C THR A 716 -38.72 -37.36 -15.17
N GLN A 717 -39.06 -37.01 -13.94
CA GLN A 717 -39.94 -35.85 -13.67
C GLN A 717 -39.29 -34.92 -12.62
N PRO A 718 -38.18 -34.23 -12.95
CA PRO A 718 -37.61 -33.26 -12.03
C PRO A 718 -38.53 -32.06 -11.92
N GLY A 719 -38.70 -31.55 -10.69
CA GLY A 719 -39.54 -30.37 -10.44
C GLY A 719 -39.56 -29.90 -9.01
N LEU A 720 -40.21 -28.76 -8.82
CA LEU A 720 -40.39 -28.11 -7.52
C LEU A 720 -41.60 -28.70 -6.82
N GLN A 721 -41.41 -29.42 -5.72
CA GLN A 721 -42.46 -29.95 -4.87
C GLN A 721 -42.50 -29.17 -3.53
N VAL A 722 -43.63 -28.64 -3.18
CA VAL A 722 -43.81 -27.93 -1.92
C VAL A 722 -44.43 -28.86 -0.89
N ASN A 723 -43.63 -29.46 -0.04
CA ASN A 723 -44.07 -30.29 1.09
C ASN A 723 -43.66 -29.64 2.41
N ALA A 724 -44.61 -29.29 3.25
CA ALA A 724 -44.38 -28.78 4.63
C ALA A 724 -43.31 -27.67 4.77
N GLY A 725 -43.23 -26.76 3.80
CA GLY A 725 -42.28 -25.65 3.83
C GLY A 725 -40.87 -26.01 3.27
N MET A 726 -40.62 -27.23 2.83
CA MET A 726 -39.39 -27.61 2.13
C MET A 726 -39.66 -27.71 0.62
N ILE A 727 -38.73 -27.20 -0.16
CA ILE A 727 -38.72 -27.31 -1.62
C ILE A 727 -37.75 -28.43 -1.98
N ASN A 728 -38.25 -29.53 -2.51
CA ASN A 728 -37.42 -30.62 -3.05
C ASN A 728 -37.40 -30.55 -4.57
N THR A 729 -36.20 -30.51 -5.15
CA THR A 729 -36.01 -30.32 -6.59
C THR A 729 -35.31 -31.50 -7.28
N ASP A 730 -34.83 -32.47 -6.53
CA ASP A 730 -34.02 -33.57 -7.01
C ASP A 730 -34.89 -34.80 -7.33
N VAL A 731 -34.58 -35.47 -8.41
CA VAL A 731 -35.15 -36.76 -8.76
C VAL A 731 -34.03 -37.79 -8.99
N ASP A 732 -34.03 -38.82 -8.18
CA ASP A 732 -33.11 -39.94 -8.32
C ASP A 732 -33.47 -40.77 -9.58
N VAL A 733 -32.45 -41.02 -10.39
CA VAL A 733 -32.55 -41.93 -11.56
C VAL A 733 -31.92 -43.26 -11.14
N LYS A 734 -32.71 -44.08 -10.46
CA LYS A 734 -32.26 -45.37 -9.88
C LYS A 734 -31.76 -46.38 -10.93
N GLU A 735 -32.17 -46.22 -12.17
CA GLU A 735 -31.77 -47.06 -13.29
C GLU A 735 -30.37 -46.75 -13.81
N LEU A 736 -29.76 -45.67 -13.33
CA LEU A 736 -28.42 -45.23 -13.72
C LEU A 736 -27.55 -45.00 -12.46
N PRO A 737 -27.14 -46.04 -11.72
CA PRO A 737 -26.24 -45.91 -10.60
C PRO A 737 -24.82 -45.68 -11.09
N ASP A 738 -23.99 -44.99 -10.28
CA ASP A 738 -22.54 -44.88 -10.48
C ASP A 738 -21.82 -46.21 -10.13
N GLU A 739 -20.52 -46.25 -10.26
CA GLU A 739 -19.67 -47.41 -9.94
C GLU A 739 -19.73 -47.85 -8.46
N HIS A 740 -20.23 -46.98 -7.57
CA HIS A 740 -20.44 -47.24 -6.15
C HIS A 740 -21.92 -47.55 -5.82
N GLY A 741 -22.77 -47.65 -6.81
CA GLY A 741 -24.21 -47.96 -6.66
C GLY A 741 -25.06 -46.76 -6.23
N VAL A 742 -24.53 -45.54 -6.26
CA VAL A 742 -25.28 -44.33 -5.97
C VAL A 742 -26.14 -43.95 -7.18
N PRO A 743 -27.48 -43.77 -7.02
CA PRO A 743 -28.35 -43.39 -8.13
C PRO A 743 -27.90 -42.07 -8.77
N GLY A 744 -27.99 -41.99 -10.09
CA GLY A 744 -27.87 -40.72 -10.80
C GLY A 744 -28.99 -39.77 -10.37
N ALA A 745 -28.82 -38.46 -10.53
CA ALA A 745 -29.84 -37.48 -10.18
C ALA A 745 -30.02 -36.41 -11.27
N ILE A 746 -31.25 -35.94 -11.41
CA ILE A 746 -31.61 -34.78 -12.23
C ILE A 746 -32.31 -33.75 -11.36
N LEU A 747 -31.77 -32.51 -11.34
CA LEU A 747 -32.32 -31.38 -10.62
C LEU A 747 -32.89 -30.37 -11.61
N LEU A 748 -34.15 -29.98 -11.48
CA LEU A 748 -34.71 -28.86 -12.24
C LEU A 748 -34.32 -27.52 -11.59
N LYS A 749 -33.49 -26.71 -12.28
CA LYS A 749 -33.06 -25.36 -11.83
C LYS A 749 -34.07 -24.29 -12.22
N MET A 750 -34.58 -24.35 -13.44
CA MET A 750 -35.49 -23.35 -13.97
C MET A 750 -36.38 -23.96 -15.04
N LEU A 751 -37.63 -23.58 -15.03
CA LEU A 751 -38.59 -23.86 -16.09
C LEU A 751 -39.14 -22.53 -16.57
N ASP A 752 -38.88 -22.17 -17.84
CA ASP A 752 -39.41 -20.97 -18.44
C ASP A 752 -40.60 -21.33 -19.37
N PRO A 753 -41.82 -21.00 -18.97
CA PRO A 753 -43.00 -21.29 -19.78
C PRO A 753 -43.07 -20.46 -21.08
N ALA A 754 -42.48 -19.26 -21.09
CA ALA A 754 -42.52 -18.37 -22.24
C ALA A 754 -41.61 -18.83 -23.37
N THR A 755 -40.37 -19.23 -23.03
CA THR A 755 -39.39 -19.73 -23.99
C THR A 755 -39.48 -21.23 -24.22
N LYS A 756 -40.28 -21.93 -23.40
CA LYS A 756 -40.40 -23.39 -23.39
C LYS A 756 -39.08 -24.13 -23.17
N VAL A 757 -38.24 -23.55 -22.30
CA VAL A 757 -36.92 -24.10 -21.94
C VAL A 757 -36.93 -24.61 -20.50
N ALA A 758 -36.45 -25.84 -20.31
CA ALA A 758 -36.15 -26.41 -19.00
C ALA A 758 -34.64 -26.42 -18.80
N THR A 759 -34.14 -25.78 -17.73
CA THR A 759 -32.74 -25.84 -17.31
C THR A 759 -32.60 -26.88 -16.23
N VAL A 760 -31.84 -27.95 -16.50
CA VAL A 760 -31.61 -29.05 -15.57
C VAL A 760 -30.13 -29.21 -15.23
N GLN A 761 -29.89 -29.68 -14.03
CA GLN A 761 -28.56 -30.07 -13.58
C GLN A 761 -28.51 -31.60 -13.52
N LEU A 762 -27.42 -32.17 -14.07
CA LEU A 762 -27.30 -33.60 -14.27
C LEU A 762 -26.15 -34.17 -13.43
N SER A 763 -26.47 -35.11 -12.54
CA SER A 763 -25.50 -35.95 -11.84
C SER A 763 -25.70 -37.38 -12.33
N LEU A 764 -25.26 -37.67 -13.57
CA LEU A 764 -25.40 -38.98 -14.18
C LEU A 764 -24.03 -39.64 -14.37
N PRO A 765 -23.91 -40.97 -14.30
CA PRO A 765 -22.66 -41.68 -14.52
C PRO A 765 -22.04 -41.33 -15.88
N GLY A 766 -20.73 -41.09 -15.91
CA GLY A 766 -20.02 -40.68 -17.13
C GLY A 766 -20.21 -39.23 -17.57
N ILE A 767 -21.03 -38.42 -16.88
CA ILE A 767 -21.09 -36.97 -17.06
C ILE A 767 -20.18 -36.31 -16.01
N PRO A 768 -19.05 -35.73 -16.41
CA PRO A 768 -18.16 -35.08 -15.44
C PRO A 768 -18.83 -33.85 -14.83
N ALA A 769 -18.64 -33.66 -13.54
CA ALA A 769 -19.02 -32.40 -12.92
C ALA A 769 -18.19 -31.27 -13.51
N GLN A 770 -18.84 -30.16 -13.86
CA GLN A 770 -18.23 -28.99 -14.45
C GLN A 770 -17.81 -28.01 -13.36
N TRP A 771 -16.66 -27.36 -13.55
CA TRP A 771 -16.25 -26.24 -12.71
C TRP A 771 -17.14 -25.02 -12.93
N GLN A 772 -17.63 -24.44 -11.87
CA GLN A 772 -18.32 -23.15 -11.83
C GLN A 772 -17.43 -22.17 -11.10
N VAL A 773 -17.02 -21.13 -11.80
CA VAL A 773 -16.09 -20.11 -11.31
C VAL A 773 -16.82 -18.78 -11.17
N PRO A 774 -17.23 -18.39 -9.96
CA PRO A 774 -17.79 -17.06 -9.70
C PRO A 774 -16.69 -16.00 -9.86
N LEU A 775 -16.74 -15.26 -10.96
CA LEU A 775 -15.75 -14.24 -11.30
C LEU A 775 -16.31 -12.85 -11.06
N GLU A 776 -15.47 -12.00 -10.49
CA GLU A 776 -15.68 -10.57 -10.40
C GLU A 776 -14.64 -9.86 -11.27
N VAL A 777 -15.10 -9.10 -12.24
CA VAL A 777 -14.26 -8.32 -13.15
C VAL A 777 -14.48 -6.85 -12.88
N THR A 778 -13.40 -6.15 -12.56
CA THR A 778 -13.42 -4.70 -12.34
C THR A 778 -12.61 -3.99 -13.41
N TYR A 779 -13.25 -3.04 -14.09
CA TYR A 779 -12.64 -2.15 -15.07
C TYR A 779 -12.20 -0.85 -14.39
N LYS A 780 -10.90 -0.53 -14.42
CA LYS A 780 -10.30 0.66 -13.78
C LYS A 780 -9.70 1.61 -14.81
N PRO A 781 -10.42 2.65 -15.19
CA PRO A 781 -9.91 3.61 -16.17
C PRO A 781 -8.78 4.46 -15.58
N TRP A 782 -7.77 4.77 -16.40
CA TRP A 782 -6.68 5.72 -16.13
C TRP A 782 -5.86 5.45 -14.86
N ILE A 783 -5.93 4.26 -14.30
CA ILE A 783 -5.16 3.86 -13.10
C ILE A 783 -3.64 4.04 -13.31
N ASN A 784 -3.16 3.91 -14.54
CA ASN A 784 -1.76 4.13 -14.89
C ASN A 784 -1.27 5.56 -14.60
N LEU A 785 -2.17 6.56 -14.58
CA LEU A 785 -1.81 7.92 -14.17
C LEU A 785 -1.52 8.02 -12.68
N VAL A 786 -2.15 7.19 -11.85
CA VAL A 786 -1.85 7.10 -10.41
C VAL A 786 -0.40 6.66 -10.23
N TRP A 787 -0.04 5.56 -10.89
CA TRP A 787 1.31 4.98 -10.79
C TRP A 787 2.39 5.90 -11.35
N ALA A 788 2.18 6.41 -12.56
CA ALA A 788 3.09 7.36 -13.20
C ALA A 788 3.23 8.65 -12.38
N GLY A 789 2.11 9.16 -11.84
CA GLY A 789 2.09 10.36 -11.03
C GLY A 789 2.96 10.25 -9.80
N VAL A 790 2.87 9.13 -9.06
CA VAL A 790 3.69 8.91 -7.86
C VAL A 790 5.17 8.74 -8.21
N ILE A 791 5.50 7.93 -9.23
CA ILE A 791 6.89 7.73 -9.66
C ILE A 791 7.55 9.06 -10.00
N ILE A 792 6.84 9.92 -10.76
CA ILE A 792 7.33 11.24 -11.15
C ILE A 792 7.47 12.15 -9.92
N ALA A 793 6.50 12.13 -8.98
CA ALA A 793 6.54 12.95 -7.77
C ALA A 793 7.72 12.59 -6.85
N VAL A 794 7.92 11.29 -6.61
CA VAL A 794 9.04 10.79 -5.80
C VAL A 794 10.38 11.10 -6.48
N SER A 795 10.52 10.84 -7.78
CA SER A 795 11.73 11.14 -8.54
C SER A 795 12.08 12.63 -8.50
N GLY A 796 11.09 13.50 -8.65
CA GLY A 796 11.25 14.94 -8.52
C GLY A 796 11.71 15.36 -7.13
N THR A 797 11.15 14.77 -6.09
CA THR A 797 11.52 15.05 -4.69
C THR A 797 12.95 14.59 -4.38
N LEU A 798 13.35 13.40 -4.87
CA LEU A 798 14.72 12.89 -4.74
C LEU A 798 15.72 13.80 -5.49
N LEU A 799 15.37 14.25 -6.70
CA LEU A 799 16.20 15.20 -7.45
C LEU A 799 16.40 16.51 -6.67
N ALA A 800 15.35 17.02 -6.05
CA ALA A 800 15.41 18.19 -5.18
C ALA A 800 16.29 17.92 -3.94
N MET A 801 16.20 16.73 -3.33
CA MET A 801 17.03 16.30 -2.21
C MET A 801 18.54 16.31 -2.59
N PHE A 802 18.90 15.71 -3.71
CA PHE A 802 20.27 15.70 -4.21
C PHE A 802 20.83 17.11 -4.39
N ARG A 803 20.05 17.99 -5.02
CA ARG A 803 20.43 19.41 -5.14
C ARG A 803 20.69 20.05 -3.79
N ARG A 804 19.79 19.88 -2.83
CA ARG A 804 19.91 20.49 -1.49
C ARG A 804 21.08 19.92 -0.69
N THR A 805 21.41 18.64 -0.89
CA THR A 805 22.60 18.03 -0.29
C THR A 805 23.88 18.68 -0.81
N ILE A 806 23.97 18.94 -2.13
CA ILE A 806 25.13 19.63 -2.73
C ILE A 806 25.23 21.08 -2.22
N GLU A 807 24.09 21.79 -2.15
CA GLU A 807 24.05 23.17 -1.63
C GLU A 807 24.45 23.23 -0.15
N ALA A 808 24.07 22.26 0.67
CA ALA A 808 24.44 22.21 2.08
C ALA A 808 25.95 22.00 2.26
N ARG A 809 26.59 21.12 1.46
CA ARG A 809 28.05 20.93 1.49
C ARG A 809 28.81 22.21 1.16
N LYS A 810 28.41 22.92 0.10
CA LYS A 810 29.07 24.18 -0.27
C LYS A 810 28.94 25.25 0.81
N SER A 811 27.80 25.31 1.51
CA SER A 811 27.61 26.25 2.62
C SER A 811 28.53 25.96 3.83
N ASP A 812 28.98 24.72 3.97
CA ASP A 812 29.93 24.31 5.02
C ASP A 812 31.37 24.71 4.65
N ASP A 813 31.72 24.54 3.38
CA ASP A 813 33.05 24.92 2.86
C ASP A 813 33.26 26.45 2.88
N ASP A 814 32.17 27.23 2.74
CA ASP A 814 32.22 28.73 2.76
C ASP A 814 32.14 29.34 4.17
N ASP A 815 31.97 28.57 5.27
CA ASP A 815 31.95 29.06 6.66
C ASP A 815 33.36 28.97 7.26
N PRO A 816 34.18 30.06 7.29
CA PRO A 816 35.57 30.03 7.75
C PRO A 816 35.71 29.69 9.24
N GLY A 817 34.64 29.57 9.98
CA GLY A 817 34.60 29.07 11.36
C GLY A 817 34.70 27.57 11.50
N THR A 818 34.71 26.80 10.39
CA THR A 818 34.90 25.34 10.35
C THR A 818 36.29 24.96 9.86
N GLY A 819 37.22 25.93 9.76
CA GLY A 819 38.61 25.64 9.45
C GLY A 819 39.12 24.54 10.38
N ASP A 820 39.54 23.45 9.78
CA ASP A 820 40.28 22.37 10.43
C ASP A 820 41.27 22.94 11.40
N ALA A 821 40.98 22.82 12.70
CA ALA A 821 42.04 22.83 13.66
C ALA A 821 42.87 21.58 13.34
N ASP A 822 44.01 21.85 12.72
CA ASP A 822 45.08 20.99 12.29
C ASP A 822 45.13 19.67 13.08
N LEU A 823 44.67 18.57 12.47
CA LEU A 823 44.71 17.24 13.00
C LEU A 823 45.97 16.51 12.50
N SER A 824 47.06 17.23 12.29
CA SER A 824 48.35 16.63 12.03
C SER A 824 48.96 16.13 13.33
N GLY A 825 48.75 14.91 13.66
CA GLY A 825 49.42 14.25 14.81
C GLY A 825 48.68 13.03 15.33
N GLY A 826 48.83 11.91 14.67
CA GLY A 826 48.46 10.59 15.21
C GLY A 826 47.61 9.72 14.30
N ASP A 827 48.30 8.98 13.46
CA ASP A 827 47.74 7.78 12.78
C ASP A 827 47.01 6.90 13.77
N TRP A 828 45.73 6.70 13.55
CA TRP A 828 44.95 5.47 13.86
C TRP A 828 43.47 5.77 13.60
N ILE A 829 42.95 5.11 12.57
CA ILE A 829 41.59 5.12 12.05
C ILE A 829 41.34 6.24 11.01
N ALA A 830 41.37 5.83 9.74
CA ALA A 830 40.95 6.65 8.61
C ALA A 830 39.52 7.20 8.86
N PRO A 831 39.26 8.46 8.53
CA PRO A 831 37.93 9.04 8.72
C PRO A 831 36.92 8.32 7.83
N VAL A 832 35.76 8.02 8.38
CA VAL A 832 34.59 7.41 7.72
C VAL A 832 34.10 8.23 6.49
N GLY A 833 34.87 9.25 6.08
CA GLY A 833 34.64 10.08 4.91
C GLY A 833 34.67 9.35 3.56
N ASP A 834 35.36 8.22 3.46
CA ASP A 834 35.56 7.55 2.15
C ASP A 834 34.47 6.58 1.73
N ILE A 835 33.57 6.17 2.60
CA ILE A 835 32.45 5.31 2.21
C ILE A 835 31.42 6.07 1.38
N SER A 836 31.25 7.38 1.62
CA SER A 836 30.32 8.20 0.83
C SER A 836 30.88 8.60 -0.54
N SER A 837 32.22 8.61 -0.71
CA SER A 837 32.87 8.83 -1.99
C SER A 837 32.89 7.58 -2.87
N ALA A 838 32.94 6.38 -2.27
CA ALA A 838 32.90 5.12 -3.02
C ALA A 838 31.52 4.82 -3.66
N ILE A 839 30.42 5.31 -3.05
CA ILE A 839 29.06 5.18 -3.64
C ILE A 839 28.83 6.26 -4.73
N LEU A 840 29.55 7.37 -4.70
CA LEU A 840 29.43 8.47 -5.67
C LEU A 840 30.51 8.46 -6.76
N ALA A 841 31.48 7.54 -6.72
CA ALA A 841 32.58 7.42 -7.68
C ALA A 841 32.36 6.34 -8.72
N MET A 842 31.13 6.09 -9.19
CA MET A 842 30.93 5.44 -10.47
C MET A 842 31.21 6.46 -11.59
N PRO A 843 32.27 6.29 -12.40
CA PRO A 843 32.60 7.27 -13.43
C PRO A 843 31.62 7.17 -14.58
N ILE A 844 30.69 8.12 -14.66
CA ILE A 844 30.03 8.44 -15.93
C ILE A 844 31.07 9.19 -16.77
N LYS A 845 31.80 8.49 -17.62
CA LYS A 845 32.62 9.08 -18.67
C LYS A 845 31.69 9.79 -19.65
N VAL A 846 31.54 11.09 -19.51
CA VAL A 846 31.02 11.95 -20.56
C VAL A 846 32.21 12.37 -21.42
N GLU A 847 32.41 11.75 -22.56
CA GLU A 847 33.35 12.21 -23.56
C GLU A 847 32.95 13.61 -24.04
N ARG A 848 33.81 14.58 -23.78
CA ARG A 848 33.70 15.92 -24.35
C ARG A 848 34.15 15.90 -25.81
N VAL A 849 33.20 16.07 -26.73
CA VAL A 849 33.49 16.33 -28.13
C VAL A 849 34.20 17.67 -28.25
N PRO A 850 35.35 17.78 -28.96
CA PRO A 850 36.09 19.01 -29.09
C PRO A 850 35.31 20.03 -29.96
N LYS A 851 35.20 21.28 -29.50
CA LYS A 851 34.66 22.40 -30.29
C LYS A 851 35.60 22.69 -31.45
N GLN A 852 35.17 22.46 -32.67
CA GLN A 852 35.80 23.01 -33.87
C GLN A 852 35.76 24.55 -33.88
N ARG A 853 36.92 25.16 -34.02
CA ARG A 853 37.07 26.59 -34.27
C ARG A 853 36.51 26.92 -35.66
N ARG A 854 35.48 27.74 -35.73
CA ARG A 854 35.07 28.38 -36.99
C ARG A 854 36.06 29.49 -37.31
N SER A 855 36.76 29.36 -38.44
CA SER A 855 37.47 30.43 -39.15
C SER A 855 36.50 31.46 -39.72
N LYS A 856 36.83 32.73 -39.58
CA LYS A 856 36.11 33.85 -40.29
C LYS A 856 36.49 33.84 -41.77
N PRO A 857 35.51 34.09 -42.66
CA PRO A 857 35.85 34.42 -44.03
C PRO A 857 36.26 35.90 -44.15
N VAL A 858 37.17 36.14 -45.04
CA VAL A 858 37.62 37.46 -45.57
C VAL A 858 36.50 38.11 -46.35
#